data_9cc5597c27fcb2e8c9365fe7bd0329a6
#
_entry.id   9cc5597c27fcb2e8c9365fe7bd0329a6
#
_cell.length_a   1.000
_cell.length_b   1.000
_cell.length_c   1.000
_cell.angle_alpha   90.00
_cell.angle_beta   90.00
_cell.angle_gamma   90.00
#
_symmetry.space_group_name_H-M   'P 1'
#
loop_
_entity.id
_entity.type
_entity.pdbx_description
1 polymer ?
#
loop_
_entity_poly.entity_id
_entity_poly.type
_entity_poly.pdbx_seq_one_letter_code
_entity_poly.pdbx_strand_id
1 'polypeptide(L)'
;MTFDIGQRWISHADLELGLGICVEVDSRRVTLLYPSAEEERTYALDRAPLTRYELKAGDKLTHIDGRVLEVTEACPLGNTLSYEAVEPETGDTFSVHEQFIAPEVSVNTPQDRLLNNQLDKIGDFQLRYETLMERARYQASNSSGLIGARTSLLSHQLFVASEVGDRLAPRVLLADEVGLGKTIEAGLILSQQLMRGRATRVFIAVPDPLLHQWLVEMLRRFNLQFSIYDDARCEAEESDFDFANDQLVLSPWSFIEHNESARAGLLDTDWDFVIIDEAHHLNLGLDARNDLDIALTQLSQKSRGLLLLTATPGQSGIDSHFSRLQLLDPDRFSDLARFVDEQRQFEDTFDLIEKLRRDEDVDGLPADIDPSQPADQIIQSLVDQYGTGRVLFRNSRKSVSGFPKRLLHQYDLPEDDAALSVADSHRTKWLAELLKQLKSQKVLVICRDKTTAMALEHYLHMQAGIRCASFHEDLSLLERDRAAAYFADEESGARALICSEIGSEGRNFQFSQHLVCFDLPHHPDLLEQRIGRLDRIGQRGDVNIHVPVTPNTTESVRFAWFNEGINGFETSCSIGHLIFDELGDELRACEEKGRLSDELLTRTQALREQLNQQMDRGRDRLLELTSHNPARASELIAEIQSNERTVELQRFTDSLFDRLGIHTEEGSERCLILKPSENLVTGELPFLDDGGITCTFDRDLALARDDLHFLTWEHPVVRETIDVVYHSELGNASVAMIKAKSIKPGTVMVETLHTADCPAPKRLEIGRYLDQTPLRSLITLEGRDLGTAISCENLTRLIKPVSITQSAGVIRELRPKLVSALTELDTRAVAHVRTLEKAAQRCVDTALKSEAQRLAALGARNGSVREDEVEAVSQLLTETKDAMARAEPRLQGIRVVVAT
;
A
#
# COMPACT_ATOMS: atom_id res chain seq x y z
N MET A 1 -26.20 -11.25 -5.52
CA MET A 1 -26.71 -11.46 -4.15
C MET A 1 -27.89 -10.53 -3.93
N THR A 2 -28.92 -10.95 -3.22
CA THR A 2 -30.08 -10.08 -2.89
C THR A 2 -29.98 -9.68 -1.42
N PHE A 3 -29.78 -8.40 -1.17
CA PHE A 3 -29.75 -7.83 0.16
C PHE A 3 -31.12 -7.35 0.58
N ASP A 4 -31.46 -7.46 1.85
CA ASP A 4 -32.68 -6.90 2.44
C ASP A 4 -32.45 -6.52 3.92
N ILE A 5 -33.23 -5.53 4.38
CA ILE A 5 -33.08 -5.01 5.75
C ILE A 5 -33.38 -6.13 6.78
N GLY A 6 -32.54 -6.22 7.79
CA GLY A 6 -32.62 -7.21 8.84
C GLY A 6 -31.89 -8.52 8.57
N GLN A 7 -31.36 -8.71 7.37
CA GLN A 7 -30.49 -9.85 7.04
C GLN A 7 -29.18 -9.82 7.81
N ARG A 8 -28.61 -10.99 8.09
CA ARG A 8 -27.31 -11.13 8.74
C ARG A 8 -26.23 -11.48 7.72
N TRP A 9 -25.11 -10.76 7.81
CA TRP A 9 -23.99 -10.85 6.88
C TRP A 9 -22.64 -10.85 7.60
N ILE A 10 -21.66 -11.52 7.04
CA ILE A 10 -20.28 -11.50 7.50
C ILE A 10 -19.45 -10.78 6.44
N SER A 11 -18.66 -9.78 6.85
CA SER A 11 -17.70 -9.14 5.97
C SER A 11 -16.38 -9.92 5.98
N HIS A 12 -15.89 -10.30 4.81
CA HIS A 12 -14.56 -10.90 4.65
C HIS A 12 -13.43 -9.86 4.71
N ALA A 13 -13.73 -8.59 4.50
CA ALA A 13 -12.76 -7.53 4.62
C ALA A 13 -12.53 -7.07 6.07
N ASP A 14 -13.57 -7.21 6.91
CA ASP A 14 -13.60 -6.69 8.28
C ASP A 14 -14.20 -7.73 9.24
N LEU A 15 -13.63 -8.94 9.25
CA LEU A 15 -14.14 -10.08 10.03
C LEU A 15 -14.10 -9.85 11.54
N GLU A 16 -13.19 -8.96 12.00
CA GLU A 16 -13.09 -8.52 13.38
C GLU A 16 -14.31 -7.72 13.88
N LEU A 17 -15.16 -7.24 12.99
CA LEU A 17 -16.38 -6.53 13.35
C LEU A 17 -17.50 -7.46 13.80
N GLY A 18 -17.39 -8.77 13.51
CA GLY A 18 -18.40 -9.77 13.86
C GLY A 18 -19.56 -9.84 12.85
N LEU A 19 -20.75 -10.17 13.32
CA LEU A 19 -21.94 -10.37 12.51
C LEU A 19 -22.68 -9.05 12.27
N GLY A 20 -22.70 -8.59 11.03
CA GLY A 20 -23.40 -7.40 10.61
C GLY A 20 -24.90 -7.63 10.40
N ILE A 21 -25.70 -6.62 10.66
CA ILE A 21 -27.11 -6.55 10.30
C ILE A 21 -27.32 -5.53 9.19
N CYS A 22 -28.02 -5.90 8.13
CA CYS A 22 -28.36 -4.99 7.06
C CYS A 22 -29.38 -3.96 7.53
N VAL A 23 -29.00 -2.68 7.53
CA VAL A 23 -29.87 -1.57 8.01
C VAL A 23 -30.39 -0.72 6.87
N GLU A 24 -29.66 -0.66 5.76
CA GLU A 24 -30.06 0.11 4.58
C GLU A 24 -29.60 -0.59 3.29
N VAL A 25 -30.43 -0.56 2.27
CA VAL A 25 -30.12 -1.07 0.92
C VAL A 25 -30.65 -0.08 -0.11
N ASP A 26 -29.80 0.38 -0.98
CA ASP A 26 -30.20 1.11 -2.19
C ASP A 26 -29.87 0.31 -3.48
N SER A 27 -29.95 0.94 -4.65
CA SER A 27 -29.74 0.27 -5.94
C SER A 27 -28.31 -0.27 -6.12
N ARG A 28 -27.31 0.26 -5.41
CA ARG A 28 -25.89 -0.07 -5.58
C ARG A 28 -25.11 -0.26 -4.29
N ARG A 29 -25.73 0.03 -3.13
CA ARG A 29 -25.04 -0.01 -1.82
C ARG A 29 -25.85 -0.78 -0.81
N VAL A 30 -25.13 -1.38 0.13
CA VAL A 30 -25.70 -1.95 1.35
C VAL A 30 -24.94 -1.41 2.54
N THR A 31 -25.67 -0.94 3.57
CA THR A 31 -25.10 -0.52 4.84
C THR A 31 -25.36 -1.59 5.88
N LEU A 32 -24.29 -2.05 6.52
CA LEU A 32 -24.33 -3.00 7.62
C LEU A 32 -23.95 -2.31 8.92
N LEU A 33 -24.76 -2.50 9.96
CA LEU A 33 -24.42 -2.18 11.34
C LEU A 33 -23.76 -3.40 11.98
N TYR A 34 -22.60 -3.22 12.60
CA TYR A 34 -21.88 -4.23 13.39
C TYR A 34 -22.01 -3.91 14.87
N PRO A 35 -22.99 -4.50 15.57
CA PRO A 35 -23.29 -4.13 16.95
C PRO A 35 -22.16 -4.45 17.94
N SER A 36 -21.35 -5.50 17.66
CA SER A 36 -20.21 -5.88 18.52
C SER A 36 -19.09 -4.84 18.53
N ALA A 37 -18.93 -4.11 17.42
CA ALA A 37 -17.91 -3.08 17.26
C ALA A 37 -18.49 -1.65 17.35
N GLU A 38 -19.83 -1.52 17.44
CA GLU A 38 -20.55 -0.24 17.39
C GLU A 38 -20.21 0.58 16.14
N GLU A 39 -20.12 -0.09 14.98
CA GLU A 39 -19.66 0.50 13.73
C GLU A 39 -20.63 0.22 12.56
N GLU A 40 -20.82 1.21 11.69
CA GLU A 40 -21.56 1.07 10.43
C GLU A 40 -20.57 1.07 9.26
N ARG A 41 -20.85 0.18 8.28
CA ARG A 41 -20.07 0.08 7.04
C ARG A 41 -20.99 0.03 5.83
N THR A 42 -20.65 0.82 4.82
CA THR A 42 -21.34 0.81 3.53
C THR A 42 -20.47 0.14 2.48
N TYR A 43 -21.04 -0.84 1.76
CA TYR A 43 -20.37 -1.62 0.73
C TYR A 43 -21.08 -1.43 -0.61
N ALA A 44 -20.31 -1.43 -1.70
CA ALA A 44 -20.87 -1.48 -3.06
C ALA A 44 -21.40 -2.90 -3.34
N LEU A 45 -22.65 -3.04 -3.82
CA LEU A 45 -23.32 -4.34 -4.02
C LEU A 45 -22.56 -5.29 -4.96
N ASP A 46 -21.96 -4.76 -6.04
CA ASP A 46 -21.26 -5.57 -7.04
C ASP A 46 -19.94 -6.18 -6.55
N ARG A 47 -19.33 -5.60 -5.52
CA ARG A 47 -18.02 -5.99 -5.00
C ARG A 47 -17.98 -6.13 -3.48
N ALA A 48 -19.16 -6.21 -2.85
CA ALA A 48 -19.25 -6.34 -1.40
C ALA A 48 -18.58 -7.66 -0.96
N PRO A 49 -17.53 -7.62 -0.14
CA PRO A 49 -16.89 -8.82 0.41
C PRO A 49 -17.75 -9.40 1.53
N LEU A 50 -19.00 -9.73 1.22
CA LEU A 50 -20.01 -10.12 2.18
C LEU A 50 -20.51 -11.53 1.89
N THR A 51 -20.63 -12.37 2.92
CA THR A 51 -21.30 -13.67 2.86
C THR A 51 -22.52 -13.67 3.74
N ARG A 52 -23.62 -14.20 3.20
CA ARG A 52 -24.87 -14.38 3.92
C ARG A 52 -24.66 -15.35 5.08
N TYR A 53 -25.07 -14.93 6.28
CA TYR A 53 -25.04 -15.81 7.46
C TYR A 53 -26.32 -16.61 7.56
N GLU A 54 -26.26 -17.91 7.36
CA GLU A 54 -27.40 -18.82 7.39
C GLU A 54 -27.11 -20.01 8.31
N LEU A 55 -28.06 -20.31 9.20
CA LEU A 55 -28.00 -21.44 10.10
C LEU A 55 -28.78 -22.64 9.54
N LYS A 56 -28.28 -23.83 9.78
CA LYS A 56 -28.91 -25.11 9.38
C LYS A 56 -29.49 -25.83 10.57
N ALA A 57 -30.37 -26.82 10.32
CA ALA A 57 -30.88 -27.65 11.37
C ALA A 57 -29.72 -28.37 12.12
N GLY A 58 -29.74 -28.27 13.44
CA GLY A 58 -28.70 -28.72 14.37
C GLY A 58 -27.66 -27.67 14.76
N ASP A 59 -27.68 -26.50 14.13
CA ASP A 59 -26.82 -25.38 14.53
C ASP A 59 -27.36 -24.69 15.78
N LYS A 60 -26.47 -24.11 16.57
CA LYS A 60 -26.85 -23.31 17.72
C LYS A 60 -27.11 -21.87 17.30
N LEU A 61 -28.20 -21.31 17.80
CA LEU A 61 -28.59 -19.93 17.63
C LEU A 61 -28.56 -19.26 19.00
N THR A 62 -27.76 -18.18 19.13
CA THR A 62 -27.84 -17.32 20.30
C THR A 62 -28.78 -16.15 19.99
N HIS A 63 -29.84 -16.01 20.77
CA HIS A 63 -30.76 -14.87 20.68
C HIS A 63 -30.16 -13.63 21.36
N ILE A 64 -30.56 -12.43 20.95
CA ILE A 64 -30.05 -11.17 21.55
C ILE A 64 -30.27 -11.01 23.04
N ASP A 65 -31.18 -11.79 23.64
CA ASP A 65 -31.41 -11.83 25.09
C ASP A 65 -30.50 -12.84 25.84
N GLY A 66 -29.57 -13.49 25.10
CA GLY A 66 -28.60 -14.44 25.63
C GLY A 66 -29.07 -15.89 25.71
N ARG A 67 -30.30 -16.21 25.28
CA ARG A 67 -30.75 -17.62 25.20
C ARG A 67 -30.04 -18.36 24.07
N VAL A 68 -29.61 -19.57 24.35
CA VAL A 68 -29.01 -20.47 23.34
C VAL A 68 -30.02 -21.51 22.92
N LEU A 69 -30.37 -21.49 21.64
CA LEU A 69 -31.39 -22.37 21.04
C LEU A 69 -30.72 -23.27 19.99
N GLU A 70 -31.29 -24.46 19.76
CA GLU A 70 -30.86 -25.37 18.69
C GLU A 70 -31.85 -25.26 17.51
N VAL A 71 -31.36 -24.91 16.34
CA VAL A 71 -32.18 -24.73 15.14
C VAL A 71 -32.69 -26.08 14.67
N THR A 72 -34.02 -26.19 14.48
CA THR A 72 -34.66 -27.37 13.93
C THR A 72 -34.98 -27.21 12.45
N GLU A 73 -35.37 -26.00 12.05
CA GLU A 73 -35.71 -25.69 10.65
C GLU A 73 -35.45 -24.21 10.35
N ALA A 74 -34.97 -23.90 9.12
CA ALA A 74 -34.87 -22.55 8.60
C ALA A 74 -36.01 -22.28 7.64
N CYS A 75 -36.87 -21.32 7.95
CA CYS A 75 -38.05 -20.97 7.19
C CYS A 75 -37.86 -19.64 6.46
N PRO A 76 -37.94 -19.61 5.12
CA PRO A 76 -37.88 -18.35 4.38
C PRO A 76 -39.07 -17.44 4.73
N LEU A 77 -38.79 -16.18 5.03
CA LEU A 77 -39.78 -15.11 5.24
C LEU A 77 -39.51 -13.96 4.30
N GLY A 78 -39.99 -14.07 3.05
CA GLY A 78 -39.57 -13.16 1.97
C GLY A 78 -38.10 -13.39 1.61
N ASN A 79 -37.28 -12.32 1.68
CA ASN A 79 -35.82 -12.39 1.49
C ASN A 79 -35.04 -12.59 2.81
N THR A 80 -35.73 -12.65 3.95
CA THR A 80 -35.15 -12.89 5.26
C THR A 80 -35.41 -14.33 5.72
N LEU A 81 -34.81 -14.75 6.83
CA LEU A 81 -34.96 -16.07 7.41
C LEU A 81 -35.58 -15.98 8.81
N SER A 82 -36.49 -16.92 9.11
CA SER A 82 -36.94 -17.20 10.47
C SER A 82 -36.53 -18.64 10.81
N TYR A 83 -36.02 -18.83 12.00
CA TYR A 83 -35.54 -20.14 12.50
C TYR A 83 -36.50 -20.69 13.53
N GLU A 84 -37.04 -21.89 13.28
CA GLU A 84 -37.66 -22.68 14.32
C GLU A 84 -36.54 -23.32 15.15
N ALA A 85 -36.51 -23.05 16.44
CA ALA A 85 -35.45 -23.49 17.32
C ALA A 85 -35.96 -23.95 18.67
N VAL A 86 -35.29 -24.87 19.32
CA VAL A 86 -35.66 -25.48 20.61
C VAL A 86 -34.64 -25.12 21.67
N GLU A 87 -35.07 -24.71 22.82
CA GLU A 87 -34.21 -24.50 23.97
C GLU A 87 -33.84 -25.85 24.57
N PRO A 88 -32.55 -26.27 24.56
CA PRO A 88 -32.15 -27.63 24.94
C PRO A 88 -32.46 -27.99 26.40
N GLU A 89 -32.54 -27.00 27.28
CA GLU A 89 -32.79 -27.23 28.72
C GLU A 89 -34.26 -27.38 29.06
N THR A 90 -35.15 -26.67 28.41
CA THR A 90 -36.61 -26.67 28.71
C THR A 90 -37.40 -27.49 27.71
N GLY A 91 -36.91 -27.65 26.50
CA GLY A 91 -37.62 -28.27 25.38
C GLY A 91 -38.65 -27.38 24.72
N ASP A 92 -38.70 -26.08 25.09
CA ASP A 92 -39.62 -25.13 24.51
C ASP A 92 -39.19 -24.73 23.09
N THR A 93 -40.15 -24.55 22.19
CA THR A 93 -39.90 -24.16 20.78
C THR A 93 -40.12 -22.67 20.57
N PHE A 94 -39.23 -22.06 19.85
CA PHE A 94 -39.28 -20.61 19.56
C PHE A 94 -39.12 -20.41 18.05
N SER A 95 -39.82 -19.41 17.51
CA SER A 95 -39.60 -18.92 16.15
C SER A 95 -38.80 -17.62 16.27
N VAL A 96 -37.56 -17.60 15.73
CA VAL A 96 -36.62 -16.51 15.86
C VAL A 96 -36.29 -15.95 14.49
N HIS A 97 -36.65 -14.69 14.23
CA HIS A 97 -36.25 -13.98 13.02
C HIS A 97 -34.75 -13.66 13.08
N GLU A 98 -34.03 -13.75 11.94
CA GLU A 98 -32.57 -13.62 11.87
C GLU A 98 -32.04 -12.28 12.43
N GLN A 99 -32.83 -11.20 12.38
CA GLN A 99 -32.44 -9.92 12.98
C GLN A 99 -32.21 -9.98 14.50
N PHE A 100 -32.79 -10.98 15.18
CA PHE A 100 -32.64 -11.19 16.61
C PHE A 100 -31.57 -12.20 16.99
N ILE A 101 -30.75 -12.63 16.02
CA ILE A 101 -29.54 -13.40 16.31
C ILE A 101 -28.52 -12.48 16.96
N ALA A 102 -27.88 -12.94 18.03
CA ALA A 102 -26.82 -12.18 18.69
C ALA A 102 -25.69 -11.81 17.69
N PRO A 103 -25.05 -10.66 17.86
CA PRO A 103 -24.02 -10.18 16.93
C PRO A 103 -22.74 -11.02 16.95
N GLU A 104 -22.58 -11.87 17.96
CA GLU A 104 -21.48 -12.82 18.03
C GLU A 104 -21.78 -14.01 17.13
N VAL A 105 -20.85 -14.33 16.22
CA VAL A 105 -21.01 -15.49 15.34
C VAL A 105 -20.99 -16.76 16.18
N SER A 106 -22.14 -17.41 16.35
CA SER A 106 -22.21 -18.72 17.00
C SER A 106 -21.81 -19.82 16.01
N VAL A 107 -20.51 -19.96 15.78
CA VAL A 107 -19.96 -21.17 15.15
C VAL A 107 -20.04 -22.29 16.18
N ASN A 108 -20.29 -23.55 15.76
CA ASN A 108 -20.17 -24.70 16.66
C ASN A 108 -18.82 -24.62 17.39
N THR A 109 -18.86 -24.51 18.71
CA THR A 109 -17.62 -24.34 19.47
C THR A 109 -16.73 -25.57 19.28
N PRO A 110 -15.40 -25.43 19.37
CA PRO A 110 -14.49 -26.59 19.31
C PRO A 110 -14.88 -27.70 20.30
N GLN A 111 -15.41 -27.30 21.46
CA GLN A 111 -15.93 -28.24 22.47
C GLN A 111 -17.16 -28.98 21.97
N ASP A 112 -18.12 -28.32 21.34
CA ASP A 112 -19.33 -28.97 20.81
C ASP A 112 -18.96 -29.97 19.71
N ARG A 113 -18.10 -29.57 18.77
CA ARG A 113 -17.64 -30.44 17.69
C ARG A 113 -16.91 -31.69 18.23
N LEU A 114 -15.99 -31.47 19.19
CA LEU A 114 -15.32 -32.59 19.84
C LEU A 114 -16.30 -33.56 20.47
N LEU A 115 -17.25 -33.04 21.30
CA LEU A 115 -18.21 -33.87 22.03
C LEU A 115 -19.24 -34.54 21.14
N ASN A 116 -19.51 -33.99 19.96
CA ASN A 116 -20.39 -34.58 18.94
C ASN A 116 -19.62 -35.44 17.91
N ASN A 117 -18.32 -35.67 18.14
CA ASN A 117 -17.43 -36.41 17.25
C ASN A 117 -17.35 -35.89 15.82
N GLN A 118 -17.48 -34.58 15.65
CA GLN A 118 -17.24 -33.85 14.40
C GLN A 118 -15.75 -33.47 14.36
N LEU A 119 -14.94 -34.32 13.80
CA LEU A 119 -13.47 -34.23 13.92
C LEU A 119 -12.79 -33.94 12.62
N ASP A 120 -11.81 -33.08 12.68
CA ASP A 120 -10.91 -32.73 11.59
C ASP A 120 -9.69 -33.64 11.53
N LYS A 121 -8.96 -33.56 10.41
CA LYS A 121 -7.67 -34.25 10.27
C LYS A 121 -6.64 -33.63 11.22
N ILE A 122 -5.65 -34.43 11.62
CA ILE A 122 -4.53 -33.95 12.47
C ILE A 122 -3.80 -32.74 11.82
N GLY A 123 -3.62 -32.81 10.50
CA GLY A 123 -2.99 -31.74 9.74
C GLY A 123 -3.76 -30.41 9.78
N ASP A 124 -5.08 -30.46 9.82
CA ASP A 124 -5.94 -29.28 9.88
C ASP A 124 -5.78 -28.53 11.22
N PHE A 125 -5.64 -29.27 12.34
CA PHE A 125 -5.33 -28.65 13.65
C PHE A 125 -3.96 -27.95 13.66
N GLN A 126 -2.96 -28.57 13.03
CA GLN A 126 -1.64 -27.97 12.91
C GLN A 126 -1.68 -26.71 12.04
N LEU A 127 -2.38 -26.77 10.89
CA LEU A 127 -2.57 -25.62 10.01
C LEU A 127 -3.24 -24.46 10.75
N ARG A 128 -4.30 -24.76 11.53
CA ARG A 128 -4.96 -23.74 12.37
C ARG A 128 -4.01 -23.11 13.38
N TYR A 129 -3.20 -23.92 14.07
CA TYR A 129 -2.21 -23.40 15.01
C TYR A 129 -1.19 -22.46 14.31
N GLU A 130 -0.67 -22.87 13.16
CA GLU A 130 0.26 -22.05 12.36
C GLU A 130 -0.42 -20.77 11.88
N THR A 131 -1.66 -20.85 11.40
CA THR A 131 -2.47 -19.67 11.00
C THR A 131 -2.64 -18.68 12.15
N LEU A 132 -2.99 -19.15 13.35
CA LEU A 132 -3.13 -18.28 14.53
C LEU A 132 -1.80 -17.61 14.91
N MET A 133 -0.68 -18.34 14.83
CA MET A 133 0.65 -17.78 15.10
C MET A 133 1.05 -16.71 14.10
N GLU A 134 0.86 -16.95 12.80
CA GLU A 134 1.23 -16.01 11.77
C GLU A 134 0.32 -14.77 11.77
N ARG A 135 -0.99 -14.95 11.99
CA ARG A 135 -1.94 -13.85 12.15
C ARG A 135 -1.55 -12.93 13.33
N ALA A 136 -1.26 -13.50 14.49
CA ALA A 136 -0.85 -12.73 15.66
C ALA A 136 0.45 -11.95 15.41
N ARG A 137 1.43 -12.60 14.75
CA ARG A 137 2.69 -11.95 14.38
C ARG A 137 2.49 -10.80 13.41
N TYR A 138 1.66 -11.00 12.38
CA TYR A 138 1.34 -9.95 11.43
C TYR A 138 0.67 -8.76 12.09
N GLN A 139 -0.32 -8.99 12.95
CA GLN A 139 -1.05 -7.92 13.65
C GLN A 139 -0.17 -7.13 14.63
N ALA A 140 0.88 -7.74 15.17
CA ALA A 140 1.84 -7.08 16.05
C ALA A 140 2.90 -6.25 15.27
N SER A 141 2.99 -6.39 13.95
CA SER A 141 4.02 -5.74 13.13
C SER A 141 3.78 -4.24 12.96
N ASN A 142 4.85 -3.44 13.09
CA ASN A 142 4.81 -2.01 12.77
C ASN A 142 4.92 -1.74 11.26
N SER A 143 5.41 -2.72 10.49
CA SER A 143 5.60 -2.62 9.03
C SER A 143 4.37 -3.00 8.20
N SER A 144 3.19 -3.12 8.85
CA SER A 144 1.92 -3.38 8.17
C SER A 144 1.61 -2.32 7.10
N GLY A 145 1.28 -2.78 5.88
CA GLY A 145 1.06 -1.96 4.69
C GLY A 145 2.33 -1.65 3.88
N LEU A 146 3.52 -2.05 4.37
CA LEU A 146 4.80 -1.87 3.66
C LEU A 146 5.37 -3.17 3.11
N ILE A 147 5.09 -4.31 3.73
CA ILE A 147 5.62 -5.63 3.34
C ILE A 147 5.04 -6.06 1.99
N GLY A 148 3.74 -5.81 1.78
CA GLY A 148 3.02 -6.18 0.57
C GLY A 148 3.31 -5.33 -0.65
N ALA A 149 3.93 -4.18 -0.46
CA ALA A 149 4.23 -3.28 -1.55
C ALA A 149 5.32 -3.86 -2.46
N ARG A 150 5.01 -3.99 -3.74
CA ARG A 150 5.94 -4.42 -4.78
C ARG A 150 6.81 -3.24 -5.23
N THR A 151 7.64 -2.76 -4.31
CA THR A 151 8.54 -1.61 -4.52
C THR A 151 9.96 -1.95 -4.07
N SER A 152 10.93 -1.20 -4.57
CA SER A 152 12.29 -1.25 -4.04
C SER A 152 12.30 -0.68 -2.62
N LEU A 153 13.13 -1.25 -1.73
CA LEU A 153 13.24 -0.77 -0.35
C LEU A 153 14.17 0.45 -0.27
N LEU A 154 13.67 1.60 -0.75
CA LEU A 154 14.44 2.84 -0.78
C LEU A 154 14.29 3.60 0.54
N SER A 155 15.43 3.97 1.13
CA SER A 155 15.49 4.53 2.48
C SER A 155 14.66 5.81 2.67
N HIS A 156 14.69 6.75 1.70
CA HIS A 156 13.91 7.99 1.79
C HIS A 156 12.40 7.71 1.69
N GLN A 157 11.96 6.88 0.73
CA GLN A 157 10.55 6.54 0.56
C GLN A 157 9.96 5.84 1.79
N LEU A 158 10.68 4.87 2.32
CA LEU A 158 10.25 4.13 3.51
C LEU A 158 10.23 5.01 4.76
N PHE A 159 11.20 5.91 4.89
CA PHE A 159 11.21 6.87 6.00
C PHE A 159 9.99 7.80 5.94
N VAL A 160 9.74 8.43 4.79
CA VAL A 160 8.57 9.30 4.59
C VAL A 160 7.27 8.52 4.81
N ALA A 161 7.16 7.32 4.22
CA ALA A 161 5.99 6.47 4.38
C ALA A 161 5.73 6.13 5.85
N SER A 162 6.75 5.75 6.61
CA SER A 162 6.62 5.44 8.04
C SER A 162 6.22 6.68 8.86
N GLU A 163 6.89 7.82 8.66
CA GLU A 163 6.62 9.05 9.41
C GLU A 163 5.20 9.60 9.17
N VAL A 164 4.72 9.51 7.92
CA VAL A 164 3.42 10.01 7.52
C VAL A 164 2.33 8.97 7.76
N GLY A 165 2.61 7.69 7.42
CA GLY A 165 1.66 6.59 7.56
C GLY A 165 1.32 6.24 9.01
N ASP A 166 2.16 6.57 9.97
CA ASP A 166 1.89 6.40 11.41
C ASP A 166 0.90 7.44 11.97
N ARG A 167 0.62 8.52 11.25
CA ARG A 167 -0.36 9.55 11.68
C ARG A 167 -1.78 9.10 11.46
N LEU A 168 -2.70 9.51 12.32
CA LEU A 168 -4.13 9.16 12.22
C LEU A 168 -4.82 9.83 11.04
N ALA A 169 -4.47 11.08 10.77
CA ALA A 169 -5.02 11.88 9.69
C ALA A 169 -3.89 12.72 9.06
N PRO A 170 -3.01 12.08 8.25
CA PRO A 170 -1.86 12.79 7.70
C PRO A 170 -2.29 13.83 6.67
N ARG A 171 -1.76 15.05 6.82
CA ARG A 171 -1.94 16.16 5.88
C ARG A 171 -0.56 16.71 5.54
N VAL A 172 -0.04 16.31 4.37
CA VAL A 172 1.35 16.61 3.99
C VAL A 172 1.49 16.95 2.51
N LEU A 173 2.54 17.72 2.20
CA LEU A 173 3.05 17.98 0.86
C LEU A 173 4.29 17.13 0.62
N LEU A 174 4.22 16.23 -0.36
CA LEU A 174 5.34 15.46 -0.87
C LEU A 174 5.97 16.24 -2.03
N ALA A 175 7.18 16.75 -1.82
CA ALA A 175 7.84 17.70 -2.73
C ALA A 175 9.20 17.18 -3.23
N ASP A 176 9.38 15.88 -3.29
CA ASP A 176 10.58 15.21 -3.76
C ASP A 176 10.89 15.57 -5.22
N GLU A 177 12.17 15.66 -5.57
CA GLU A 177 12.59 15.89 -6.97
C GLU A 177 12.04 14.82 -7.93
N VAL A 178 11.94 15.20 -9.19
CA VAL A 178 11.51 14.28 -10.26
C VAL A 178 12.39 13.03 -10.26
N GLY A 179 11.76 11.86 -10.33
CA GLY A 179 12.45 10.56 -10.36
C GLY A 179 12.72 9.92 -8.99
N LEU A 180 12.40 10.59 -7.88
CA LEU A 180 12.50 10.01 -6.52
C LEU A 180 11.30 9.14 -6.13
N GLY A 181 10.19 9.19 -6.90
CA GLY A 181 9.07 8.28 -6.78
C GLY A 181 7.97 8.73 -5.82
N LYS A 182 7.53 9.99 -5.89
CA LYS A 182 6.40 10.54 -5.10
C LYS A 182 5.14 9.67 -5.14
N THR A 183 4.76 9.15 -6.32
CA THR A 183 3.62 8.23 -6.48
C THR A 183 3.79 6.98 -5.62
N ILE A 184 5.02 6.45 -5.52
CA ILE A 184 5.34 5.29 -4.68
C ILE A 184 5.23 5.65 -3.21
N GLU A 185 5.74 6.81 -2.78
CA GLU A 185 5.59 7.29 -1.40
C GLU A 185 4.11 7.45 -1.02
N ALA A 186 3.32 8.09 -1.90
CA ALA A 186 1.88 8.22 -1.70
C ALA A 186 1.19 6.86 -1.62
N GLY A 187 1.55 5.90 -2.49
CA GLY A 187 1.03 4.54 -2.46
C GLY A 187 1.41 3.77 -1.19
N LEU A 188 2.65 3.91 -0.69
CA LEU A 188 3.09 3.31 0.57
C LEU A 188 2.31 3.88 1.78
N ILE A 189 2.14 5.21 1.84
CA ILE A 189 1.34 5.87 2.88
C ILE A 189 -0.10 5.38 2.82
N LEU A 190 -0.69 5.39 1.62
CA LEU A 190 -2.06 4.94 1.40
C LEU A 190 -2.26 3.47 1.79
N SER A 191 -1.34 2.59 1.40
CA SER A 191 -1.37 1.18 1.77
C SER A 191 -1.39 1.00 3.29
N GLN A 192 -0.56 1.76 4.03
CA GLN A 192 -0.59 1.74 5.50
C GLN A 192 -1.91 2.24 6.07
N GLN A 193 -2.47 3.34 5.56
CA GLN A 193 -3.74 3.89 6.04
C GLN A 193 -4.91 2.90 5.84
N LEU A 194 -4.95 2.24 4.67
CA LEU A 194 -5.96 1.23 4.36
C LEU A 194 -5.78 -0.05 5.20
N MET A 195 -4.54 -0.55 5.29
CA MET A 195 -4.24 -1.78 6.04
C MET A 195 -4.50 -1.63 7.55
N ARG A 196 -4.31 -0.44 8.09
CA ARG A 196 -4.61 -0.12 9.49
C ARG A 196 -6.07 0.29 9.73
N GLY A 197 -6.90 0.35 8.69
CA GLY A 197 -8.30 0.75 8.79
C GLY A 197 -8.52 2.21 9.17
N ARG A 198 -7.53 3.07 8.93
CA ARG A 198 -7.60 4.52 9.20
C ARG A 198 -8.24 5.29 8.06
N ALA A 199 -8.19 4.72 6.84
CA ALA A 199 -8.92 5.17 5.68
C ALA A 199 -9.70 3.99 5.08
N THR A 200 -10.91 4.25 4.61
CA THR A 200 -11.78 3.30 3.93
C THR A 200 -12.27 3.85 2.59
N ARG A 201 -12.47 5.17 2.53
CA ARG A 201 -12.82 5.90 1.32
C ARG A 201 -11.70 6.82 0.89
N VAL A 202 -11.22 6.62 -0.34
CA VAL A 202 -10.06 7.33 -0.88
C VAL A 202 -10.40 7.94 -2.23
N PHE A 203 -10.06 9.21 -2.40
CA PHE A 203 -10.18 9.92 -3.65
C PHE A 203 -8.82 10.39 -4.15
N ILE A 204 -8.49 10.10 -5.40
CA ILE A 204 -7.26 10.55 -6.05
C ILE A 204 -7.62 11.42 -7.25
N ALA A 205 -7.16 12.68 -7.25
CA ALA A 205 -7.30 13.61 -8.36
C ALA A 205 -5.95 13.76 -9.09
N VAL A 206 -5.95 13.52 -10.39
CA VAL A 206 -4.72 13.54 -11.20
C VAL A 206 -4.89 14.34 -12.50
N PRO A 207 -3.80 14.90 -13.08
CA PRO A 207 -3.82 15.36 -14.46
C PRO A 207 -4.20 14.22 -15.42
N ASP A 208 -4.93 14.54 -16.49
CA ASP A 208 -5.45 13.56 -17.45
C ASP A 208 -4.38 12.57 -17.99
N PRO A 209 -3.17 13.01 -18.36
CA PRO A 209 -2.14 12.08 -18.84
C PRO A 209 -1.67 11.07 -17.81
N LEU A 210 -1.82 11.35 -16.51
CA LEU A 210 -1.35 10.49 -15.42
C LEU A 210 -2.40 9.49 -14.92
N LEU A 211 -3.66 9.59 -15.40
CA LEU A 211 -4.77 8.76 -14.95
C LEU A 211 -4.46 7.26 -15.02
N HIS A 212 -4.07 6.79 -16.19
CA HIS A 212 -3.77 5.37 -16.39
C HIS A 212 -2.48 4.91 -15.68
N GLN A 213 -1.50 5.80 -15.52
CA GLN A 213 -0.30 5.50 -14.76
C GLN A 213 -0.65 5.21 -13.30
N TRP A 214 -1.43 6.08 -12.66
CA TRP A 214 -1.88 5.91 -11.30
C TRP A 214 -2.67 4.60 -11.12
N LEU A 215 -3.63 4.33 -12.02
CA LEU A 215 -4.41 3.09 -11.99
C LEU A 215 -3.51 1.84 -11.98
N VAL A 216 -2.55 1.80 -12.93
CA VAL A 216 -1.65 0.65 -13.08
C VAL A 216 -0.67 0.53 -11.91
N GLU A 217 -0.13 1.65 -11.40
CA GLU A 217 0.78 1.62 -10.25
C GLU A 217 0.06 1.17 -8.98
N MET A 218 -1.15 1.67 -8.70
CA MET A 218 -1.94 1.24 -7.55
C MET A 218 -2.28 -0.25 -7.61
N LEU A 219 -2.72 -0.72 -8.78
CA LEU A 219 -3.07 -2.13 -8.98
C LEU A 219 -1.84 -3.04 -8.83
N ARG A 220 -0.76 -2.75 -9.53
CA ARG A 220 0.39 -3.67 -9.65
C ARG A 220 1.37 -3.61 -8.50
N ARG A 221 1.52 -2.44 -7.87
CA ARG A 221 2.50 -2.26 -6.80
C ARG A 221 1.91 -2.42 -5.41
N PHE A 222 0.61 -2.13 -5.26
CA PHE A 222 -0.06 -2.11 -3.96
C PHE A 222 -1.26 -3.06 -3.87
N ASN A 223 -1.63 -3.74 -4.96
CA ASN A 223 -2.84 -4.57 -5.07
C ASN A 223 -4.12 -3.78 -4.74
N LEU A 224 -4.15 -2.47 -5.07
CA LEU A 224 -5.30 -1.60 -4.85
C LEU A 224 -6.06 -1.40 -6.17
N GLN A 225 -7.33 -1.76 -6.18
CA GLN A 225 -8.20 -1.63 -7.35
C GLN A 225 -8.99 -0.33 -7.24
N PHE A 226 -8.58 0.67 -8.00
CA PHE A 226 -9.31 1.94 -8.12
C PHE A 226 -10.31 1.90 -9.26
N SER A 227 -11.45 2.52 -9.05
CA SER A 227 -12.45 2.77 -10.09
C SER A 227 -12.22 4.15 -10.71
N ILE A 228 -12.15 4.21 -12.03
CA ILE A 228 -12.04 5.50 -12.75
C ILE A 228 -13.40 6.15 -12.80
N TYR A 229 -13.46 7.43 -12.43
CA TYR A 229 -14.62 8.30 -12.55
C TYR A 229 -14.29 9.42 -13.54
N ASP A 230 -14.85 9.29 -14.74
CA ASP A 230 -14.66 10.18 -15.90
C ASP A 230 -15.96 10.39 -16.68
N ASP A 231 -15.90 11.19 -17.75
CA ASP A 231 -17.06 11.47 -18.61
C ASP A 231 -17.66 10.20 -19.20
N ALA A 232 -16.84 9.23 -19.61
CA ALA A 232 -17.30 7.99 -20.21
C ALA A 232 -18.13 7.15 -19.23
N ARG A 233 -17.72 7.07 -17.97
CA ARG A 233 -18.48 6.39 -16.92
C ARG A 233 -19.76 7.15 -16.58
N CYS A 234 -19.68 8.47 -16.47
CA CYS A 234 -20.86 9.30 -16.19
C CYS A 234 -21.95 9.12 -17.28
N GLU A 235 -21.56 9.08 -18.56
CA GLU A 235 -22.47 8.81 -19.66
C GLU A 235 -23.06 7.39 -19.64
N ALA A 236 -22.25 6.39 -19.23
CA ALA A 236 -22.69 4.99 -19.19
C ALA A 236 -23.64 4.69 -18.03
N GLU A 237 -23.49 5.36 -16.89
CA GLU A 237 -24.26 5.12 -15.66
C GLU A 237 -25.48 6.05 -15.53
N GLU A 238 -25.53 7.16 -16.28
CA GLU A 238 -26.64 8.14 -16.28
C GLU A 238 -27.10 8.55 -14.86
N SER A 239 -28.33 8.17 -14.48
CA SER A 239 -28.93 8.50 -13.18
C SER A 239 -28.31 7.76 -11.99
N ASP A 240 -27.55 6.70 -12.25
CA ASP A 240 -26.96 5.85 -11.23
C ASP A 240 -25.51 6.24 -10.88
N PHE A 241 -24.98 7.28 -11.53
CA PHE A 241 -23.65 7.80 -11.26
C PHE A 241 -23.60 8.47 -9.88
N ASP A 242 -22.82 7.88 -8.97
CA ASP A 242 -22.60 8.41 -7.63
C ASP A 242 -21.19 8.00 -7.13
N PHE A 243 -20.40 8.96 -6.66
CA PHE A 243 -19.08 8.71 -6.10
C PHE A 243 -19.10 7.80 -4.86
N ALA A 244 -20.23 7.75 -4.16
CA ALA A 244 -20.40 6.88 -3.01
C ALA A 244 -20.50 5.39 -3.36
N ASN A 245 -20.64 5.03 -4.66
CA ASN A 245 -20.72 3.63 -5.10
C ASN A 245 -19.40 2.87 -4.96
N ASP A 246 -18.25 3.55 -5.02
CA ASP A 246 -16.93 2.93 -4.88
C ASP A 246 -16.15 3.51 -3.69
N GLN A 247 -15.32 2.70 -3.06
CA GLN A 247 -14.48 3.12 -1.93
C GLN A 247 -13.17 3.76 -2.39
N LEU A 248 -12.59 3.26 -3.49
CA LEU A 248 -11.32 3.74 -4.05
C LEU A 248 -11.59 4.36 -5.42
N VAL A 249 -11.52 5.67 -5.50
CA VAL A 249 -11.89 6.44 -6.69
C VAL A 249 -10.70 7.24 -7.22
N LEU A 250 -10.50 7.15 -8.53
CA LEU A 250 -9.49 7.89 -9.27
C LEU A 250 -10.19 8.72 -10.37
N SER A 251 -9.90 10.03 -10.43
CA SER A 251 -10.56 10.92 -11.39
C SER A 251 -9.58 11.90 -12.05
N PRO A 252 -9.71 12.16 -13.36
CA PRO A 252 -8.93 13.19 -14.04
C PRO A 252 -9.46 14.59 -13.70
N TRP A 253 -8.57 15.57 -13.74
CA TRP A 253 -8.91 16.96 -13.44
C TRP A 253 -9.95 17.56 -14.40
N SER A 254 -9.85 17.22 -15.70
CA SER A 254 -10.79 17.71 -16.72
C SER A 254 -12.25 17.37 -16.40
N PHE A 255 -12.49 16.17 -15.90
CA PHE A 255 -13.82 15.73 -15.51
C PHE A 255 -14.38 16.56 -14.34
N ILE A 256 -13.57 16.81 -13.31
CA ILE A 256 -13.96 17.62 -12.16
C ILE A 256 -14.19 19.09 -12.60
N GLU A 257 -13.36 19.60 -13.51
CA GLU A 257 -13.44 20.98 -13.99
C GLU A 257 -14.70 21.25 -14.81
N HIS A 258 -15.05 20.32 -15.72
CA HIS A 258 -16.11 20.55 -16.71
C HIS A 258 -17.49 20.04 -16.31
N ASN A 259 -17.57 19.10 -15.32
CA ASN A 259 -18.84 18.47 -14.93
C ASN A 259 -19.32 19.00 -13.57
N GLU A 260 -20.33 19.88 -13.58
CA GLU A 260 -20.91 20.49 -12.37
C GLU A 260 -21.61 19.44 -11.47
N SER A 261 -22.30 18.47 -12.06
CA SER A 261 -22.98 17.40 -11.32
C SER A 261 -21.97 16.50 -10.62
N ALA A 262 -20.87 16.14 -11.30
CA ALA A 262 -19.78 15.38 -10.71
C ALA A 262 -19.13 16.11 -9.53
N ARG A 263 -18.89 17.44 -9.67
CA ARG A 263 -18.37 18.26 -8.55
C ARG A 263 -19.28 18.23 -7.34
N ALA A 264 -20.60 18.38 -7.55
CA ALA A 264 -21.55 18.36 -6.45
C ALA A 264 -21.55 17.00 -5.74
N GLY A 265 -21.60 15.89 -6.46
CA GLY A 265 -21.56 14.54 -5.91
C GLY A 265 -20.23 14.24 -5.19
N LEU A 266 -19.09 14.67 -5.75
CA LEU A 266 -17.79 14.56 -5.12
C LEU A 266 -17.73 15.25 -3.75
N LEU A 267 -18.32 16.43 -3.65
CA LEU A 267 -18.36 17.24 -2.42
C LEU A 267 -19.41 16.78 -1.40
N ASP A 268 -20.42 16.03 -1.84
CA ASP A 268 -21.43 15.43 -0.96
C ASP A 268 -20.98 14.10 -0.36
N THR A 269 -19.97 13.48 -0.96
CA THR A 269 -19.38 12.22 -0.48
C THR A 269 -18.33 12.47 0.60
N ASP A 270 -18.38 11.72 1.69
CA ASP A 270 -17.37 11.75 2.76
C ASP A 270 -16.13 10.95 2.35
N TRP A 271 -14.97 11.61 2.34
CA TRP A 271 -13.69 11.00 2.00
C TRP A 271 -12.76 11.01 3.22
N ASP A 272 -12.27 9.83 3.59
CA ASP A 272 -11.28 9.72 4.67
C ASP A 272 -9.92 10.26 4.24
N PHE A 273 -9.56 10.03 2.97
CA PHE A 273 -8.23 10.33 2.43
C PHE A 273 -8.31 10.87 1.00
N VAL A 274 -7.65 11.99 0.77
CA VAL A 274 -7.59 12.64 -0.54
C VAL A 274 -6.14 12.80 -0.98
N ILE A 275 -5.85 12.45 -2.23
CA ILE A 275 -4.55 12.63 -2.87
C ILE A 275 -4.73 13.53 -4.09
N ILE A 276 -3.92 14.58 -4.20
CA ILE A 276 -3.92 15.49 -5.35
C ILE A 276 -2.52 15.52 -5.94
N ASP A 277 -2.38 14.98 -7.14
CA ASP A 277 -1.09 14.97 -7.84
C ASP A 277 -0.86 16.26 -8.59
N GLU A 278 0.41 16.59 -8.84
CA GLU A 278 0.90 17.81 -9.52
C GLU A 278 0.24 19.11 -9.00
N ALA A 279 0.08 19.20 -7.68
CA ALA A 279 -0.62 20.29 -7.00
C ALA A 279 -0.05 21.71 -7.31
N HIS A 280 1.11 21.80 -7.98
CA HIS A 280 1.69 23.08 -8.41
C HIS A 280 0.92 23.72 -9.58
N HIS A 281 0.12 22.96 -10.32
CA HIS A 281 -0.77 23.48 -11.35
C HIS A 281 -2.05 24.10 -10.80
N LEU A 282 -2.39 23.84 -9.53
CA LEU A 282 -3.56 24.42 -8.89
C LEU A 282 -3.30 25.88 -8.56
N ASN A 283 -4.18 26.76 -9.04
CA ASN A 283 -4.11 28.18 -8.79
C ASN A 283 -4.90 28.55 -7.54
N LEU A 284 -4.33 28.25 -6.38
CA LEU A 284 -4.96 28.46 -5.06
C LEU A 284 -4.87 29.90 -4.57
N GLY A 285 -4.45 30.85 -5.43
CA GLY A 285 -4.44 32.28 -5.13
C GLY A 285 -5.84 32.83 -4.88
N LEU A 286 -5.95 33.83 -4.00
CA LEU A 286 -7.22 34.35 -3.52
C LEU A 286 -8.12 34.99 -4.60
N ASP A 287 -7.58 35.39 -5.78
CA ASP A 287 -8.26 36.26 -6.73
C ASP A 287 -8.66 35.62 -8.08
N ALA A 288 -8.26 34.39 -8.39
CA ALA A 288 -8.57 33.75 -9.66
C ALA A 288 -8.69 32.22 -9.52
N ARG A 289 -9.75 31.77 -8.87
CA ARG A 289 -10.04 30.33 -8.72
C ARG A 289 -10.98 29.88 -9.83
N ASN A 290 -10.58 28.84 -10.57
CA ASN A 290 -11.47 28.10 -11.44
C ASN A 290 -12.32 27.11 -10.62
N ASP A 291 -13.30 26.46 -11.27
CA ASP A 291 -14.19 25.51 -10.60
C ASP A 291 -13.46 24.30 -10.00
N LEU A 292 -12.38 23.84 -10.63
CA LEU A 292 -11.51 22.76 -10.12
C LEU A 292 -10.83 23.19 -8.82
N ASP A 293 -10.20 24.37 -8.78
CA ASP A 293 -9.51 24.88 -7.60
C ASP A 293 -10.46 25.03 -6.41
N ILE A 294 -11.68 25.51 -6.66
CA ILE A 294 -12.73 25.64 -5.64
C ILE A 294 -13.12 24.27 -5.10
N ALA A 295 -13.42 23.33 -5.99
CA ALA A 295 -13.86 22.00 -5.61
C ALA A 295 -12.78 21.26 -4.80
N LEU A 296 -11.52 21.27 -5.27
CA LEU A 296 -10.41 20.62 -4.58
C LEU A 296 -10.08 21.30 -3.24
N THR A 297 -10.25 22.63 -3.14
CA THR A 297 -10.11 23.34 -1.87
C THR A 297 -11.17 22.91 -0.86
N GLN A 298 -12.44 22.83 -1.27
CA GLN A 298 -13.53 22.41 -0.40
C GLN A 298 -13.39 20.93 0.01
N LEU A 299 -13.01 20.09 -0.93
CA LEU A 299 -12.72 18.68 -0.67
C LEU A 299 -11.60 18.51 0.36
N SER A 300 -10.51 19.28 0.18
CA SER A 300 -9.37 19.27 1.10
C SER A 300 -9.74 19.70 2.52
N GLN A 301 -10.72 20.59 2.68
CA GLN A 301 -11.20 21.03 3.99
C GLN A 301 -12.08 19.99 4.69
N LYS A 302 -12.86 19.21 3.91
CA LYS A 302 -13.72 18.16 4.43
C LYS A 302 -12.98 16.86 4.77
N SER A 303 -11.93 16.52 3.99
CA SER A 303 -11.20 15.27 4.17
C SER A 303 -10.34 15.26 5.44
N ARG A 304 -10.28 14.12 6.11
CA ARG A 304 -9.44 13.92 7.30
C ARG A 304 -7.96 13.88 6.94
N GLY A 305 -7.60 13.08 5.93
CA GLY A 305 -6.23 12.96 5.41
C GLY A 305 -6.09 13.63 4.05
N LEU A 306 -4.93 14.27 3.79
CA LEU A 306 -4.64 14.96 2.54
C LEU A 306 -3.18 14.81 2.15
N LEU A 307 -2.91 14.27 0.97
CA LEU A 307 -1.60 14.31 0.33
C LEU A 307 -1.63 15.24 -0.88
N LEU A 308 -0.75 16.21 -0.89
CA LEU A 308 -0.46 17.01 -2.08
C LEU A 308 0.89 16.57 -2.63
N LEU A 309 0.97 16.27 -3.93
CA LEU A 309 2.22 15.90 -4.59
C LEU A 309 2.64 17.01 -5.55
N THR A 310 3.93 17.33 -5.54
CA THR A 310 4.51 18.31 -6.46
C THR A 310 6.00 18.05 -6.66
N ALA A 311 6.49 18.26 -7.87
CA ALA A 311 7.92 18.22 -8.14
C ALA A 311 8.63 19.54 -7.81
N THR A 312 7.87 20.64 -7.78
CA THR A 312 8.40 22.00 -7.74
C THR A 312 7.57 22.90 -6.83
N PRO A 313 7.75 22.80 -5.51
CA PRO A 313 6.91 23.53 -4.55
C PRO A 313 7.00 25.06 -4.65
N GLY A 314 8.09 25.60 -5.21
CA GLY A 314 8.34 27.04 -5.30
C GLY A 314 8.05 27.70 -6.66
N GLN A 315 7.66 26.96 -7.69
CA GLN A 315 7.52 27.46 -9.06
C GLN A 315 6.52 28.61 -9.23
N SER A 316 5.39 28.55 -8.56
CA SER A 316 4.30 29.54 -8.69
C SER A 316 4.43 30.72 -7.73
N GLY A 317 5.60 30.95 -7.14
CA GLY A 317 5.86 32.00 -6.17
C GLY A 317 5.49 31.67 -4.74
N ILE A 318 5.84 32.58 -3.83
CA ILE A 318 5.62 32.44 -2.38
C ILE A 318 4.13 32.33 -2.03
N ASP A 319 3.27 33.06 -2.72
CA ASP A 319 1.83 33.12 -2.47
C ASP A 319 1.16 31.76 -2.77
N SER A 320 1.49 31.17 -3.91
CA SER A 320 0.97 29.86 -4.32
C SER A 320 1.47 28.72 -3.42
N HIS A 321 2.74 28.80 -2.99
CA HIS A 321 3.26 27.84 -2.04
C HIS A 321 2.60 27.97 -0.67
N PHE A 322 2.41 29.20 -0.16
CA PHE A 322 1.70 29.47 1.07
C PHE A 322 0.26 28.95 1.02
N SER A 323 -0.45 29.14 -0.10
CA SER A 323 -1.82 28.65 -0.27
C SER A 323 -1.91 27.13 -0.19
N ARG A 324 -0.93 26.38 -0.74
CA ARG A 324 -0.88 24.90 -0.59
C ARG A 324 -0.64 24.49 0.86
N LEU A 325 0.25 25.18 1.58
CA LEU A 325 0.45 24.93 3.01
C LEU A 325 -0.78 25.28 3.83
N GLN A 326 -1.51 26.34 3.45
CA GLN A 326 -2.79 26.71 4.08
C GLN A 326 -3.87 25.64 3.90
N LEU A 327 -3.89 24.94 2.75
CA LEU A 327 -4.80 23.77 2.59
C LEU A 327 -4.48 22.64 3.56
N LEU A 328 -3.20 22.45 3.85
CA LEU A 328 -2.77 21.36 4.76
C LEU A 328 -3.00 21.69 6.22
N ASP A 329 -2.72 22.95 6.59
CA ASP A 329 -2.87 23.43 7.97
C ASP A 329 -3.29 24.90 7.97
N PRO A 330 -4.60 25.22 7.88
CA PRO A 330 -5.11 26.57 7.79
C PRO A 330 -4.87 27.40 9.06
N ASP A 331 -4.78 26.76 10.22
CA ASP A 331 -4.61 27.48 11.50
C ASP A 331 -3.18 28.00 11.64
N ARG A 332 -2.21 27.22 11.25
CA ARG A 332 -0.79 27.60 11.24
C ARG A 332 -0.46 28.62 10.15
N PHE A 333 -0.93 28.35 8.93
CA PHE A 333 -0.64 29.18 7.75
C PHE A 333 -1.78 30.18 7.50
N SER A 334 -2.12 30.98 8.52
CA SER A 334 -3.19 31.98 8.45
C SER A 334 -2.72 33.35 7.98
N ASP A 335 -1.42 33.68 8.09
CA ASP A 335 -0.84 34.99 7.77
C ASP A 335 0.44 34.85 6.92
N LEU A 336 0.35 35.32 5.65
CA LEU A 336 1.46 35.30 4.70
C LEU A 336 2.65 36.14 5.17
N ALA A 337 2.44 37.31 5.80
CA ALA A 337 3.53 38.17 6.25
C ALA A 337 4.34 37.49 7.37
N ARG A 338 3.65 36.89 8.31
CA ARG A 338 4.27 36.09 9.36
C ARG A 338 5.03 34.89 8.78
N PHE A 339 4.48 34.20 7.81
CA PHE A 339 5.14 33.08 7.13
C PHE A 339 6.44 33.51 6.43
N VAL A 340 6.44 34.70 5.76
CA VAL A 340 7.64 35.24 5.11
C VAL A 340 8.71 35.61 6.15
N ASP A 341 8.34 36.16 7.31
CA ASP A 341 9.27 36.48 8.38
C ASP A 341 9.84 35.21 9.05
N GLU A 342 9.02 34.21 9.28
CA GLU A 342 9.45 32.88 9.76
C GLU A 342 10.45 32.23 8.78
N GLN A 343 10.23 32.37 7.47
CA GLN A 343 11.19 31.86 6.47
C GLN A 343 12.59 32.50 6.59
N ARG A 344 12.71 33.73 6.96
CA ARG A 344 14.02 34.37 7.19
C ARG A 344 14.74 33.78 8.41
N GLN A 345 14.00 33.43 9.45
CA GLN A 345 14.57 32.80 10.65
C GLN A 345 15.04 31.35 10.41
N PHE A 346 14.57 30.70 9.33
CA PHE A 346 15.04 29.36 8.95
C PHE A 346 16.52 29.33 8.55
N GLU A 347 17.04 30.37 7.94
CA GLU A 347 18.46 30.45 7.56
C GLU A 347 19.36 30.42 8.82
N ASP A 348 18.97 31.15 9.87
CA ASP A 348 19.69 31.18 11.13
C ASP A 348 19.62 29.82 11.86
N THR A 349 18.46 29.17 11.82
CA THR A 349 18.25 27.84 12.43
C THR A 349 19.05 26.76 11.70
N PHE A 350 19.17 26.86 10.38
CA PHE A 350 19.96 25.92 9.58
C PHE A 350 21.47 26.01 9.96
N ASP A 351 22.00 27.23 10.11
CA ASP A 351 23.38 27.44 10.51
C ASP A 351 23.69 26.86 11.91
N LEU A 352 22.71 26.92 12.84
CA LEU A 352 22.81 26.29 14.16
C LEU A 352 22.84 24.75 14.05
N ILE A 353 21.98 24.17 13.22
CA ILE A 353 21.92 22.71 13.00
C ILE A 353 23.21 22.20 12.32
N GLU A 354 23.76 22.93 11.37
CA GLU A 354 25.02 22.55 10.70
C GLU A 354 26.20 22.57 11.69
N LYS A 355 26.26 23.55 12.61
CA LYS A 355 27.27 23.59 13.66
C LYS A 355 27.14 22.41 14.64
N LEU A 356 25.90 22.10 15.07
CA LEU A 356 25.64 20.94 15.93
C LEU A 356 26.06 19.63 15.28
N ARG A 357 25.85 19.45 13.98
CA ARG A 357 26.29 18.25 13.24
C ARG A 357 27.80 18.12 13.09
N ARG A 358 28.51 19.25 13.14
CA ARG A 358 29.99 19.27 13.09
C ARG A 358 30.63 19.15 14.47
N ASP A 359 29.86 18.87 15.53
CA ASP A 359 30.32 18.92 16.92
C ASP A 359 30.99 20.25 17.28
N GLU A 360 30.56 21.37 16.67
CA GLU A 360 31.02 22.70 17.00
C GLU A 360 30.24 23.27 18.19
N ASP A 361 30.88 24.08 19.03
CA ASP A 361 30.22 24.78 20.14
C ASP A 361 29.18 25.77 19.55
N VAL A 362 27.94 25.67 20.00
CA VAL A 362 26.83 26.47 19.48
C VAL A 362 26.41 27.48 20.53
N ASP A 363 26.70 28.75 20.24
CA ASP A 363 26.14 29.90 20.97
C ASP A 363 24.83 30.31 20.31
N GLY A 364 23.79 30.58 21.11
CA GLY A 364 22.53 31.11 20.63
C GLY A 364 21.39 30.12 20.45
N LEU A 365 21.45 28.99 21.12
CA LEU A 365 20.29 28.07 21.21
C LEU A 365 19.10 28.79 21.84
N PRO A 366 17.87 28.56 21.36
CA PRO A 366 16.65 29.05 21.99
C PRO A 366 16.61 28.70 23.48
N ALA A 367 16.08 29.60 24.29
CA ALA A 367 16.12 29.51 25.77
C ALA A 367 15.35 28.29 26.33
N ASP A 368 14.51 27.69 25.52
CA ASP A 368 13.66 26.54 25.84
C ASP A 368 14.26 25.19 25.41
N ILE A 369 15.43 25.20 24.78
CA ILE A 369 16.16 23.98 24.41
C ILE A 369 17.30 23.77 25.41
N ASP A 370 17.31 22.62 26.06
CA ASP A 370 18.36 22.21 26.99
C ASP A 370 19.66 21.83 26.22
N PRO A 371 20.72 22.64 26.35
CA PRO A 371 21.97 22.39 25.65
C PRO A 371 22.73 21.12 26.12
N SER A 372 22.27 20.48 27.21
CA SER A 372 22.87 19.24 27.72
C SER A 372 22.35 17.97 27.02
N GLN A 373 21.35 18.10 26.18
CA GLN A 373 20.79 16.97 25.41
C GLN A 373 21.74 16.55 24.28
N PRO A 374 21.65 15.29 23.81
CA PRO A 374 22.37 14.85 22.63
C PRO A 374 22.05 15.71 21.42
N ALA A 375 23.06 15.98 20.57
CA ALA A 375 22.91 16.84 19.39
C ALA A 375 21.70 16.48 18.51
N ASP A 376 21.45 15.18 18.31
CA ASP A 376 20.31 14.71 17.53
C ASP A 376 18.95 15.11 18.14
N GLN A 377 18.82 15.13 19.46
CA GLN A 377 17.59 15.57 20.13
C GLN A 377 17.43 17.09 20.06
N ILE A 378 18.52 17.84 20.14
CA ILE A 378 18.51 19.31 19.95
C ILE A 378 18.09 19.63 18.51
N ILE A 379 18.68 18.95 17.53
CA ILE A 379 18.33 19.10 16.11
C ILE A 379 16.84 18.81 15.88
N GLN A 380 16.35 17.69 16.42
CA GLN A 380 14.93 17.33 16.33
C GLN A 380 14.03 18.41 16.94
N SER A 381 14.39 18.94 18.10
CA SER A 381 13.65 20.00 18.77
C SER A 381 13.64 21.30 17.98
N LEU A 382 14.78 21.69 17.38
CA LEU A 382 14.89 22.87 16.51
C LEU A 382 14.02 22.72 15.25
N VAL A 383 14.04 21.55 14.63
CA VAL A 383 13.24 21.22 13.44
C VAL A 383 11.75 21.22 13.77
N ASP A 384 11.34 20.59 14.86
CA ASP A 384 9.93 20.55 15.30
C ASP A 384 9.41 21.95 15.67
N GLN A 385 10.27 22.82 16.17
CA GLN A 385 9.89 24.15 16.64
C GLN A 385 9.84 25.20 15.53
N TYR A 386 10.77 25.14 14.59
CA TYR A 386 10.93 26.17 13.55
C TYR A 386 10.68 25.62 12.14
N GLY A 387 10.59 24.30 11.96
CA GLY A 387 10.49 23.67 10.64
C GLY A 387 9.06 23.47 10.14
N THR A 388 8.89 23.45 8.82
CA THR A 388 7.70 22.91 8.15
C THR A 388 7.76 21.39 8.05
N GLY A 389 8.71 20.75 8.75
CA GLY A 389 9.08 19.34 8.61
C GLY A 389 7.99 18.31 8.94
N ARG A 390 6.89 18.75 9.60
CA ARG A 390 5.71 17.89 9.76
C ARG A 390 4.76 17.94 8.56
N VAL A 391 4.75 19.03 7.80
CA VAL A 391 3.76 19.28 6.73
C VAL A 391 4.37 19.12 5.35
N LEU A 392 5.69 19.27 5.23
CA LEU A 392 6.39 19.23 3.96
C LEU A 392 7.59 18.27 4.03
N PHE A 393 7.60 17.30 3.13
CA PHE A 393 8.72 16.38 2.92
C PHE A 393 9.35 16.66 1.55
N ARG A 394 10.68 16.78 1.53
CA ARG A 394 11.44 17.03 0.31
C ARG A 394 12.80 16.34 0.37
N ASN A 395 13.04 15.48 -0.58
CA ASN A 395 14.33 14.89 -0.85
C ASN A 395 14.87 15.37 -2.20
N SER A 396 16.19 15.53 -2.30
CA SER A 396 16.87 15.82 -3.56
C SER A 396 17.74 14.64 -3.97
N ARG A 397 18.11 14.58 -5.24
CA ARG A 397 19.06 13.59 -5.73
C ARG A 397 20.44 13.69 -5.08
N LYS A 398 20.81 14.88 -4.57
CA LYS A 398 22.06 15.10 -3.84
C LYS A 398 22.04 14.45 -2.45
N SER A 399 20.88 14.43 -1.80
CA SER A 399 20.69 13.87 -0.44
C SER A 399 20.51 12.36 -0.43
N VAL A 400 20.14 11.76 -1.56
CA VAL A 400 19.84 10.32 -1.69
C VAL A 400 20.91 9.64 -2.54
N SER A 401 21.57 8.63 -2.00
CA SER A 401 22.57 7.82 -2.71
C SER A 401 21.92 6.73 -3.57
N GLY A 402 22.63 6.27 -4.61
CA GLY A 402 22.19 5.12 -5.42
C GLY A 402 21.65 5.48 -6.80
N PHE A 403 21.79 6.73 -7.23
CA PHE A 403 21.53 7.09 -8.61
C PHE A 403 22.69 6.66 -9.53
N PRO A 404 22.39 6.22 -10.78
CA PRO A 404 23.40 5.97 -11.80
C PRO A 404 24.05 7.27 -12.27
N LYS A 405 25.21 7.17 -12.87
CA LYS A 405 25.80 8.29 -13.63
C LYS A 405 25.18 8.33 -15.00
N ARG A 406 25.00 9.54 -15.52
CA ARG A 406 24.59 9.80 -16.90
C ARG A 406 25.83 9.97 -17.76
N LEU A 407 25.93 9.23 -18.84
CA LEU A 407 27.05 9.26 -19.80
C LEU A 407 26.52 9.62 -21.17
N LEU A 408 26.90 10.84 -21.66
CA LEU A 408 26.49 11.30 -22.96
C LEU A 408 27.40 10.72 -24.07
N HIS A 409 26.78 10.19 -25.13
CA HIS A 409 27.43 9.73 -26.34
C HIS A 409 26.84 10.48 -27.54
N GLN A 410 27.55 11.48 -28.05
CA GLN A 410 27.17 12.24 -29.25
C GLN A 410 27.66 11.53 -30.52
N TYR A 411 26.82 11.55 -31.54
CA TYR A 411 27.15 11.01 -32.87
C TYR A 411 26.83 12.03 -33.97
N ASP A 412 27.85 12.51 -34.65
CA ASP A 412 27.66 13.46 -35.74
C ASP A 412 27.25 12.72 -37.02
N LEU A 413 26.09 13.05 -37.56
CA LEU A 413 25.53 12.44 -38.76
C LEU A 413 25.50 13.44 -39.92
N PRO A 414 25.69 12.96 -41.19
CA PRO A 414 25.50 13.80 -42.33
C PRO A 414 24.04 14.24 -42.49
N GLU A 415 23.83 15.35 -43.17
CA GLU A 415 22.50 15.89 -43.44
C GLU A 415 21.78 14.95 -44.44
N ASP A 416 20.50 14.66 -44.15
CA ASP A 416 19.62 13.89 -45.03
C ASP A 416 19.02 14.80 -46.12
N ASP A 417 18.86 14.27 -47.33
CA ASP A 417 18.03 14.95 -48.34
C ASP A 417 16.58 15.05 -47.85
N ALA A 418 15.97 16.23 -48.02
CA ALA A 418 14.62 16.52 -47.54
C ALA A 418 13.52 15.58 -48.08
N ALA A 419 13.81 14.79 -49.10
CA ALA A 419 12.92 13.81 -49.76
C ALA A 419 13.05 12.39 -49.19
N LEU A 420 14.02 12.12 -48.28
CA LEU A 420 14.23 10.76 -47.74
C LEU A 420 13.14 10.39 -46.73
N SER A 421 12.67 9.14 -46.80
CA SER A 421 11.80 8.58 -45.79
C SER A 421 12.55 8.36 -44.46
N VAL A 422 11.84 8.27 -43.33
CA VAL A 422 12.45 7.93 -42.04
C VAL A 422 13.26 6.64 -42.14
N ALA A 423 12.80 5.64 -42.89
CA ALA A 423 13.45 4.35 -43.08
C ALA A 423 14.79 4.45 -43.85
N ASP A 424 14.93 5.41 -44.74
CA ASP A 424 16.13 5.58 -45.57
C ASP A 424 17.16 6.57 -45.00
N SER A 425 16.79 7.27 -43.90
CA SER A 425 17.61 8.31 -43.27
C SER A 425 18.94 7.77 -42.74
N HIS A 426 19.95 8.63 -42.66
CA HIS A 426 21.24 8.31 -42.06
C HIS A 426 21.06 7.96 -40.57
N ARG A 427 20.12 8.60 -39.91
CA ARG A 427 19.79 8.38 -38.50
C ARG A 427 19.26 6.96 -38.23
N THR A 428 18.38 6.45 -39.09
CA THR A 428 17.87 5.07 -39.00
C THR A 428 18.95 4.02 -39.25
N LYS A 429 19.83 4.27 -40.25
CA LYS A 429 20.96 3.39 -40.51
C LYS A 429 21.96 3.36 -39.36
N TRP A 430 22.27 4.54 -38.79
CA TRP A 430 23.10 4.66 -37.60
C TRP A 430 22.50 3.89 -36.40
N LEU A 431 21.20 4.03 -36.17
CA LEU A 431 20.51 3.30 -35.08
C LEU A 431 20.67 1.78 -35.25
N ALA A 432 20.50 1.26 -36.48
CA ALA A 432 20.65 -0.16 -36.76
C ALA A 432 22.12 -0.64 -36.52
N GLU A 433 23.11 0.17 -36.85
CA GLU A 433 24.52 -0.11 -36.58
C GLU A 433 24.82 -0.08 -35.07
N LEU A 434 24.33 0.92 -34.34
CA LEU A 434 24.48 1.02 -32.90
C LEU A 434 23.88 -0.21 -32.19
N LEU A 435 22.67 -0.63 -32.56
CA LEU A 435 22.03 -1.82 -32.00
C LEU A 435 22.82 -3.11 -32.27
N LYS A 436 23.48 -3.22 -33.44
CA LYS A 436 24.38 -4.34 -33.76
C LYS A 436 25.65 -4.31 -32.89
N GLN A 437 26.22 -3.13 -32.64
CA GLN A 437 27.41 -2.96 -31.79
C GLN A 437 27.14 -3.30 -30.33
N LEU A 438 25.98 -2.90 -29.79
CA LEU A 438 25.56 -3.16 -28.41
C LEU A 438 25.18 -4.64 -28.17
N LYS A 439 25.17 -5.48 -29.21
CA LYS A 439 24.90 -6.93 -29.14
C LYS A 439 23.62 -7.28 -28.38
N SER A 440 23.76 -7.91 -27.21
CA SER A 440 22.64 -8.38 -26.40
C SER A 440 22.06 -7.32 -25.42
N GLN A 441 22.67 -6.14 -25.34
CA GLN A 441 22.20 -5.11 -24.42
C GLN A 441 20.84 -4.57 -24.85
N LYS A 442 19.98 -4.27 -23.86
CA LYS A 442 18.65 -3.69 -24.08
C LYS A 442 18.77 -2.20 -24.31
N VAL A 443 18.06 -1.70 -25.32
CA VAL A 443 18.11 -0.28 -25.71
C VAL A 443 16.70 0.30 -25.77
N LEU A 444 16.45 1.36 -24.99
CA LEU A 444 15.23 2.15 -25.09
C LEU A 444 15.44 3.25 -26.13
N VAL A 445 14.61 3.30 -27.15
CA VAL A 445 14.64 4.34 -28.19
C VAL A 445 13.42 5.22 -28.05
N ILE A 446 13.60 6.51 -27.85
CA ILE A 446 12.47 7.46 -27.75
C ILE A 446 12.53 8.41 -28.93
N CYS A 447 11.40 8.55 -29.62
CA CYS A 447 11.18 9.48 -30.72
C CYS A 447 9.92 10.32 -30.46
N ARG A 448 9.79 11.44 -31.17
CA ARG A 448 8.72 12.42 -30.93
C ARG A 448 7.33 11.89 -31.20
N ASP A 449 7.15 11.09 -32.25
CA ASP A 449 5.83 10.69 -32.71
C ASP A 449 5.72 9.20 -33.05
N LYS A 450 4.48 8.68 -33.06
CA LYS A 450 4.17 7.28 -33.33
C LYS A 450 4.51 6.84 -34.75
N THR A 451 4.41 7.75 -35.73
CA THR A 451 4.66 7.41 -37.15
C THR A 451 6.12 7.10 -37.35
N THR A 452 7.00 7.86 -36.67
CA THR A 452 8.45 7.59 -36.61
C THR A 452 8.72 6.27 -35.88
N ALA A 453 8.06 6.01 -34.74
CA ALA A 453 8.24 4.78 -33.98
C ALA A 453 7.89 3.53 -34.81
N MET A 454 6.75 3.54 -35.48
CA MET A 454 6.30 2.45 -36.35
C MET A 454 7.21 2.24 -37.57
N ALA A 455 7.70 3.33 -38.19
CA ALA A 455 8.61 3.23 -39.32
C ALA A 455 9.96 2.63 -38.92
N LEU A 456 10.48 2.99 -37.75
CA LEU A 456 11.71 2.45 -37.18
C LEU A 456 11.55 0.96 -36.83
N GLU A 457 10.46 0.59 -36.19
CA GLU A 457 10.18 -0.83 -35.89
C GLU A 457 10.17 -1.67 -37.17
N HIS A 458 9.40 -1.22 -38.16
CA HIS A 458 9.32 -1.92 -39.43
C HIS A 458 10.70 -2.08 -40.10
N TYR A 459 11.50 -1.00 -40.16
CA TYR A 459 12.83 -1.06 -40.73
C TYR A 459 13.76 -2.00 -39.97
N LEU A 460 13.83 -1.86 -38.65
CA LEU A 460 14.70 -2.66 -37.81
C LEU A 460 14.34 -4.15 -37.86
N HIS A 461 13.06 -4.46 -37.86
CA HIS A 461 12.60 -5.84 -37.93
C HIS A 461 12.79 -6.46 -39.32
N MET A 462 12.31 -5.80 -40.36
CA MET A 462 12.23 -6.38 -41.70
C MET A 462 13.53 -6.23 -42.51
N GLN A 463 14.27 -5.13 -42.35
CA GLN A 463 15.45 -4.85 -43.14
C GLN A 463 16.76 -5.09 -42.37
N ALA A 464 16.81 -4.72 -41.09
CA ALA A 464 18.03 -4.90 -40.29
C ALA A 464 18.08 -6.25 -39.55
N GLY A 465 16.99 -7.02 -39.48
CA GLY A 465 16.88 -8.30 -38.79
C GLY A 465 17.08 -8.21 -37.27
N ILE A 466 16.67 -7.09 -36.66
CA ILE A 466 16.79 -6.83 -35.24
C ILE A 466 15.44 -7.02 -34.59
N ARG A 467 15.37 -7.84 -33.54
CA ARG A 467 14.16 -8.02 -32.73
C ARG A 467 13.87 -6.73 -31.98
N CYS A 468 12.73 -6.12 -32.23
CA CYS A 468 12.25 -4.91 -31.58
C CYS A 468 10.75 -4.95 -31.37
N ALA A 469 10.25 -4.08 -30.52
CA ALA A 469 8.85 -3.83 -30.32
C ALA A 469 8.61 -2.31 -30.32
N SER A 470 7.42 -1.89 -30.72
CA SER A 470 6.98 -0.50 -30.63
C SER A 470 6.06 -0.29 -29.41
N PHE A 471 6.04 0.96 -28.92
CA PHE A 471 5.28 1.35 -27.76
C PHE A 471 4.76 2.78 -27.96
N HIS A 472 3.50 2.90 -28.35
CA HIS A 472 2.89 4.18 -28.69
C HIS A 472 1.43 4.28 -28.22
N GLU A 473 0.84 5.45 -28.34
CA GLU A 473 -0.47 5.80 -27.82
C GLU A 473 -1.65 4.98 -28.38
N ASP A 474 -1.57 4.51 -29.62
CA ASP A 474 -2.63 3.72 -30.24
C ASP A 474 -2.70 2.27 -29.76
N LEU A 475 -1.67 1.77 -29.07
CA LEU A 475 -1.69 0.43 -28.51
C LEU A 475 -2.59 0.36 -27.27
N SER A 476 -3.39 -0.67 -27.17
CA SER A 476 -4.13 -0.99 -25.93
C SER A 476 -3.18 -1.26 -24.75
N LEU A 477 -3.68 -1.16 -23.53
CA LEU A 477 -2.89 -1.46 -22.33
C LEU A 477 -2.27 -2.87 -22.38
N LEU A 478 -3.04 -3.86 -22.83
CA LEU A 478 -2.57 -5.24 -22.97
C LEU A 478 -1.44 -5.38 -24.00
N GLU A 479 -1.54 -4.68 -25.14
CA GLU A 479 -0.48 -4.70 -26.16
C GLU A 479 0.79 -4.01 -25.66
N ARG A 480 0.65 -2.89 -24.92
CA ARG A 480 1.78 -2.22 -24.27
C ARG A 480 2.44 -3.14 -23.24
N ASP A 481 1.68 -3.90 -22.48
CA ASP A 481 2.20 -4.85 -21.50
C ASP A 481 2.99 -5.98 -22.19
N ARG A 482 2.44 -6.52 -23.28
CA ARG A 482 3.13 -7.54 -24.08
C ARG A 482 4.43 -7.02 -24.68
N ALA A 483 4.43 -5.79 -25.22
CA ALA A 483 5.63 -5.16 -25.76
C ALA A 483 6.70 -4.96 -24.68
N ALA A 484 6.32 -4.47 -23.49
CA ALA A 484 7.22 -4.29 -22.36
C ALA A 484 7.76 -5.62 -21.81
N ALA A 485 6.92 -6.64 -21.67
CA ALA A 485 7.32 -7.99 -21.26
C ALA A 485 8.26 -8.62 -22.27
N TYR A 486 7.97 -8.46 -23.57
CA TYR A 486 8.88 -8.94 -24.65
C TYR A 486 10.21 -8.19 -24.63
N PHE A 487 10.24 -6.92 -24.29
CA PHE A 487 11.50 -6.17 -24.12
C PHE A 487 12.25 -6.60 -22.85
N ALA A 488 11.56 -6.95 -21.77
CA ALA A 488 12.19 -7.40 -20.53
C ALA A 488 12.80 -8.81 -20.59
N ASP A 489 12.32 -9.69 -21.50
CA ASP A 489 12.84 -11.04 -21.67
C ASP A 489 14.30 -11.02 -22.15
N GLU A 490 15.23 -11.54 -21.33
CA GLU A 490 16.67 -11.50 -21.59
C GLU A 490 17.10 -12.48 -22.69
N GLU A 491 16.45 -13.64 -22.81
CA GLU A 491 16.89 -14.73 -23.71
C GLU A 491 16.32 -14.59 -25.12
N SER A 492 15.02 -14.48 -25.23
CA SER A 492 14.30 -14.51 -26.50
C SER A 492 13.67 -13.17 -26.90
N GLY A 493 13.68 -12.18 -26.01
CA GLY A 493 12.96 -10.92 -26.11
C GLY A 493 13.52 -9.90 -27.10
N ALA A 494 12.80 -8.80 -27.23
CA ALA A 494 13.21 -7.66 -28.04
C ALA A 494 14.50 -7.03 -27.51
N ARG A 495 15.35 -6.56 -28.41
CA ARG A 495 16.61 -5.88 -28.11
C ARG A 495 16.42 -4.38 -28.00
N ALA A 496 15.47 -3.83 -28.74
CA ALA A 496 15.09 -2.43 -28.69
C ALA A 496 13.59 -2.30 -28.45
N LEU A 497 13.22 -1.37 -27.59
CA LEU A 497 11.86 -0.88 -27.45
C LEU A 497 11.81 0.53 -28.02
N ILE A 498 10.94 0.76 -29.00
CA ILE A 498 10.85 2.02 -29.72
C ILE A 498 9.57 2.73 -29.25
N CYS A 499 9.74 3.82 -28.53
CA CYS A 499 8.64 4.57 -27.92
C CYS A 499 8.38 5.89 -28.61
N SER A 500 7.10 6.25 -28.75
CA SER A 500 6.71 7.66 -28.91
C SER A 500 6.86 8.42 -27.60
N GLU A 501 6.83 9.76 -27.62
CA GLU A 501 6.89 10.60 -26.41
C GLU A 501 5.84 10.17 -25.37
N ILE A 502 4.58 10.17 -25.75
CA ILE A 502 3.45 9.80 -24.89
C ILE A 502 3.49 8.31 -24.52
N GLY A 503 3.86 7.44 -25.48
CA GLY A 503 3.94 6.01 -25.24
C GLY A 503 4.93 5.62 -24.13
N SER A 504 5.99 6.39 -23.92
CA SER A 504 7.01 6.08 -22.90
C SER A 504 6.58 6.42 -21.46
N GLU A 505 5.50 7.16 -21.26
CA GLU A 505 5.06 7.59 -19.94
C GLU A 505 4.61 6.42 -19.05
N GLY A 506 4.84 6.54 -17.76
CA GLY A 506 4.33 5.63 -16.74
C GLY A 506 5.06 4.28 -16.60
N ARG A 507 6.12 4.01 -17.35
CA ARG A 507 6.84 2.72 -17.30
C ARG A 507 8.25 2.85 -16.72
N ASN A 508 8.71 1.76 -16.11
CA ASN A 508 10.04 1.62 -15.56
C ASN A 508 10.85 0.59 -16.38
N PHE A 509 12.00 1.02 -16.90
CA PHE A 509 12.90 0.18 -17.70
C PHE A 509 14.29 0.07 -17.07
N GLN A 510 14.39 0.00 -15.74
CA GLN A 510 15.67 -0.04 -15.00
C GLN A 510 16.60 -1.21 -15.39
N PHE A 511 16.09 -2.23 -16.05
CA PHE A 511 16.93 -3.31 -16.59
C PHE A 511 17.70 -2.91 -17.87
N SER A 512 17.35 -1.77 -18.52
CA SER A 512 18.04 -1.21 -19.65
C SER A 512 19.00 -0.09 -19.21
N GLN A 513 20.20 -0.06 -19.79
CA GLN A 513 21.24 0.94 -19.48
C GLN A 513 21.50 1.89 -20.65
N HIS A 514 20.82 1.70 -21.78
CA HIS A 514 21.02 2.49 -22.99
C HIS A 514 19.72 3.18 -23.39
N LEU A 515 19.78 4.52 -23.47
CA LEU A 515 18.75 5.38 -24.01
C LEU A 515 19.22 5.99 -25.32
N VAL A 516 18.43 5.88 -26.36
CA VAL A 516 18.61 6.63 -27.60
C VAL A 516 17.55 7.71 -27.67
N CYS A 517 17.96 8.97 -27.63
CA CYS A 517 17.11 10.11 -28.02
C CYS A 517 17.18 10.24 -29.54
N PHE A 518 16.26 9.53 -30.24
CA PHE A 518 16.28 9.49 -31.73
C PHE A 518 16.13 10.88 -32.33
N ASP A 519 15.33 11.71 -31.70
CA ASP A 519 15.24 13.17 -31.91
C ASP A 519 15.22 13.88 -30.54
N LEU A 520 15.46 15.19 -30.54
CA LEU A 520 15.44 15.97 -29.29
C LEU A 520 14.10 16.69 -29.09
N PRO A 521 13.54 16.65 -27.89
CA PRO A 521 12.33 17.38 -27.55
C PRO A 521 12.56 18.89 -27.57
N HIS A 522 11.49 19.67 -27.65
CA HIS A 522 11.58 21.13 -27.63
C HIS A 522 11.79 21.72 -26.22
N HIS A 523 11.26 21.03 -25.21
CA HIS A 523 11.25 21.49 -23.83
C HIS A 523 12.23 20.68 -22.96
N PRO A 524 13.00 21.31 -22.06
CA PRO A 524 13.96 20.60 -21.21
C PRO A 524 13.32 19.58 -20.27
N ASP A 525 12.08 19.81 -19.80
CA ASP A 525 11.38 18.85 -18.94
C ASP A 525 11.08 17.56 -19.66
N LEU A 526 10.76 17.60 -20.96
CA LEU A 526 10.58 16.38 -21.77
C LEU A 526 11.89 15.61 -21.91
N LEU A 527 13.04 16.31 -22.00
CA LEU A 527 14.35 15.67 -22.00
C LEU A 527 14.60 14.96 -20.66
N GLU A 528 14.33 15.65 -19.57
CA GLU A 528 14.47 15.07 -18.22
C GLU A 528 13.52 13.88 -18.01
N GLN A 529 12.29 13.95 -18.50
CA GLN A 529 11.35 12.83 -18.48
C GLN A 529 11.85 11.63 -19.29
N ARG A 530 12.40 11.84 -20.51
CA ARG A 530 12.98 10.75 -21.32
C ARG A 530 14.13 10.07 -20.58
N ILE A 531 15.07 10.84 -20.05
CA ILE A 531 16.22 10.31 -19.29
C ILE A 531 15.73 9.62 -18.01
N GLY A 532 14.75 10.18 -17.34
CA GLY A 532 14.12 9.66 -16.12
C GLY A 532 13.45 8.28 -16.28
N ARG A 533 13.27 7.77 -17.52
CA ARG A 533 12.82 6.38 -17.75
C ARG A 533 13.85 5.35 -17.29
N LEU A 534 15.14 5.69 -17.39
CA LEU A 534 16.25 4.84 -16.99
C LEU A 534 17.00 5.35 -15.76
N ASP A 535 17.08 6.66 -15.61
CA ASP A 535 17.81 7.34 -14.53
C ASP A 535 16.98 7.38 -13.24
N ARG A 536 16.95 6.25 -12.56
CA ARG A 536 16.21 6.04 -11.31
C ARG A 536 17.08 5.35 -10.27
N ILE A 537 16.76 5.52 -9.00
CA ILE A 537 17.41 4.80 -7.92
C ILE A 537 17.22 3.29 -8.09
N GLY A 538 18.30 2.53 -7.87
CA GLY A 538 18.29 1.07 -8.05
C GLY A 538 18.65 0.60 -9.46
N GLN A 539 19.03 1.51 -10.37
CA GLN A 539 19.58 1.16 -11.67
C GLN A 539 20.90 0.40 -11.49
N ARG A 540 21.05 -0.75 -12.19
CA ARG A 540 22.20 -1.64 -12.04
C ARG A 540 23.52 -1.13 -12.63
N GLY A 541 23.49 -0.05 -13.41
CA GLY A 541 24.68 0.52 -14.04
C GLY A 541 24.45 1.94 -14.53
N ASP A 542 25.48 2.54 -15.08
CA ASP A 542 25.42 3.91 -15.60
C ASP A 542 24.46 4.00 -16.80
N VAL A 543 23.75 5.11 -16.93
CA VAL A 543 22.83 5.38 -18.03
C VAL A 543 23.59 5.99 -19.21
N ASN A 544 23.67 5.25 -20.29
CA ASN A 544 24.32 5.69 -21.53
C ASN A 544 23.29 6.36 -22.45
N ILE A 545 23.42 7.67 -22.66
CA ILE A 545 22.51 8.48 -23.46
C ILE A 545 23.12 8.70 -24.83
N HIS A 546 22.52 8.13 -25.86
CA HIS A 546 22.99 8.22 -27.25
C HIS A 546 22.18 9.26 -28.01
N VAL A 547 22.86 10.28 -28.54
CA VAL A 547 22.21 11.38 -29.27
C VAL A 547 22.82 11.53 -30.63
N PRO A 548 22.09 11.25 -31.73
CA PRO A 548 22.53 11.55 -33.10
C PRO A 548 22.28 13.03 -33.38
N VAL A 549 23.28 13.73 -33.85
CA VAL A 549 23.23 15.16 -34.15
C VAL A 549 23.62 15.42 -35.61
N THR A 550 22.80 16.18 -36.33
CA THR A 550 23.15 16.65 -37.68
C THR A 550 23.64 18.10 -37.57
N PRO A 551 24.91 18.41 -37.91
CA PRO A 551 25.46 19.75 -37.76
C PRO A 551 24.69 20.80 -38.57
N ASN A 552 24.67 22.04 -38.09
CA ASN A 552 24.01 23.20 -38.71
C ASN A 552 22.47 23.09 -38.87
N THR A 553 21.83 22.26 -38.09
CA THR A 553 20.36 22.16 -38.01
C THR A 553 19.80 22.80 -36.78
N THR A 554 18.49 23.03 -36.74
CA THR A 554 17.75 23.48 -35.52
C THR A 554 18.03 22.56 -34.32
N GLU A 555 18.11 21.26 -34.58
CA GLU A 555 18.38 20.24 -33.54
C GLU A 555 19.80 20.32 -32.97
N SER A 556 20.79 20.64 -33.80
CA SER A 556 22.17 20.85 -33.31
C SER A 556 22.30 22.06 -32.39
N VAL A 557 21.54 23.13 -32.66
CA VAL A 557 21.45 24.30 -31.75
C VAL A 557 20.83 23.91 -30.41
N ARG A 558 19.75 23.16 -30.46
CA ARG A 558 19.06 22.65 -29.25
C ARG A 558 19.95 21.69 -28.45
N PHE A 559 20.65 20.78 -29.14
CA PHE A 559 21.61 19.87 -28.50
C PHE A 559 22.70 20.67 -27.76
N ALA A 560 23.31 21.65 -28.41
CA ALA A 560 24.34 22.47 -27.79
C ALA A 560 23.79 23.25 -26.57
N TRP A 561 22.58 23.79 -26.66
CA TRP A 561 21.96 24.48 -25.55
C TRP A 561 21.64 23.53 -24.37
N PHE A 562 21.10 22.33 -24.63
CA PHE A 562 20.87 21.31 -23.61
C PHE A 562 22.15 20.82 -22.95
N ASN A 563 23.22 20.62 -23.75
CA ASN A 563 24.49 20.11 -23.27
C ASN A 563 25.33 21.20 -22.58
N GLU A 564 25.67 22.27 -23.28
CA GLU A 564 26.61 23.30 -22.82
C GLU A 564 25.91 24.36 -21.96
N GLY A 565 24.65 24.70 -22.24
CA GLY A 565 23.85 25.67 -21.49
C GLY A 565 23.35 25.13 -20.15
N ILE A 566 22.43 24.20 -20.19
CA ILE A 566 21.78 23.68 -18.99
C ILE A 566 22.44 22.43 -18.43
N ASN A 567 23.36 21.78 -19.15
CA ASN A 567 23.99 20.50 -18.76
C ASN A 567 22.98 19.37 -18.46
N GLY A 568 21.88 19.31 -19.22
CA GLY A 568 20.75 18.40 -18.94
C GLY A 568 21.00 16.93 -19.24
N PHE A 569 22.07 16.58 -19.97
CA PHE A 569 22.40 15.18 -20.25
C PHE A 569 23.20 14.51 -19.13
N GLU A 570 24.14 15.20 -18.50
CA GLU A 570 25.01 14.64 -17.47
C GLU A 570 24.48 14.86 -16.04
N THR A 571 23.71 15.93 -15.84
CA THR A 571 23.13 16.26 -14.54
C THR A 571 21.62 16.46 -14.67
N SER A 572 20.87 16.09 -13.64
CA SER A 572 19.45 16.46 -13.56
C SER A 572 19.31 17.96 -13.43
N CYS A 573 18.45 18.56 -14.25
CA CYS A 573 18.22 20.00 -14.26
C CYS A 573 16.76 20.32 -13.90
N SER A 574 16.47 20.36 -12.62
CA SER A 574 15.14 20.70 -12.09
C SER A 574 14.69 22.13 -12.36
N ILE A 575 15.63 23.01 -12.75
CA ILE A 575 15.39 24.41 -13.09
C ILE A 575 15.32 24.68 -14.61
N GLY A 576 15.38 23.61 -15.42
CA GLY A 576 15.42 23.72 -16.88
C GLY A 576 14.26 24.49 -17.48
N HIS A 577 13.05 24.27 -16.95
CA HIS A 577 11.83 24.98 -17.37
C HIS A 577 11.92 26.50 -17.08
N LEU A 578 12.40 26.91 -15.89
CA LEU A 578 12.55 28.34 -15.56
C LEU A 578 13.50 29.05 -16.53
N ILE A 579 14.60 28.40 -16.88
CA ILE A 579 15.55 28.91 -17.85
C ILE A 579 14.92 28.99 -19.25
N PHE A 580 14.09 28.00 -19.61
CA PHE A 580 13.41 27.96 -20.89
C PHE A 580 12.30 29.00 -20.99
N ASP A 581 11.55 29.26 -19.91
CA ASP A 581 10.54 30.30 -19.85
C ASP A 581 11.14 31.70 -20.06
N GLU A 582 12.36 31.95 -19.53
CA GLU A 582 13.03 33.26 -19.66
C GLU A 582 13.77 33.40 -21.00
N LEU A 583 14.43 32.34 -21.49
CA LEU A 583 15.33 32.42 -22.65
C LEU A 583 14.86 31.65 -23.88
N GLY A 584 13.70 30.97 -23.83
CA GLY A 584 13.21 30.12 -24.91
C GLY A 584 12.90 30.84 -26.23
N ASP A 585 12.46 32.11 -26.17
CA ASP A 585 12.25 32.89 -27.40
C ASP A 585 13.57 33.22 -28.10
N GLU A 586 14.63 33.48 -27.33
CA GLU A 586 15.97 33.72 -27.89
C GLU A 586 16.56 32.41 -28.44
N LEU A 587 16.30 31.29 -27.79
CA LEU A 587 16.67 29.95 -28.27
C LEU A 587 16.01 29.67 -29.62
N ARG A 588 14.70 29.88 -29.74
CA ARG A 588 13.97 29.73 -31.03
C ARG A 588 14.56 30.57 -32.15
N ALA A 589 14.91 31.83 -31.83
CA ALA A 589 15.56 32.71 -32.81
C ALA A 589 16.96 32.19 -33.23
N CYS A 590 17.69 31.51 -32.36
CA CYS A 590 18.96 30.86 -32.69
C CYS A 590 18.77 29.59 -33.52
N GLU A 591 17.73 28.79 -33.20
CA GLU A 591 17.33 27.61 -33.96
C GLU A 591 17.00 27.94 -35.41
N GLU A 592 16.26 29.03 -35.67
CA GLU A 592 15.96 29.52 -37.02
C GLU A 592 17.21 29.94 -37.81
N LYS A 593 18.23 30.39 -37.10
CA LYS A 593 19.52 30.77 -37.69
C LYS A 593 20.49 29.60 -37.84
N GLY A 594 20.14 28.42 -37.29
CA GLY A 594 20.99 27.21 -37.32
C GLY A 594 22.29 27.30 -36.50
N ARG A 595 22.41 28.29 -35.61
CA ARG A 595 23.61 28.53 -34.78
C ARG A 595 23.28 29.11 -33.41
N LEU A 596 23.78 28.45 -32.34
CA LEU A 596 23.73 28.97 -30.98
C LEU A 596 24.66 30.21 -30.85
N SER A 597 24.18 31.28 -30.25
CA SER A 597 25.01 32.49 -29.98
C SER A 597 25.77 32.33 -28.66
N ASP A 598 27.01 32.75 -28.61
CA ASP A 598 27.85 32.76 -27.40
C ASP A 598 27.24 33.61 -26.29
N GLU A 599 26.48 34.65 -26.65
CA GLU A 599 25.77 35.53 -25.71
C GLU A 599 24.63 34.76 -25.00
N LEU A 600 23.79 34.04 -25.77
CA LEU A 600 22.73 33.24 -25.20
C LEU A 600 23.28 32.10 -24.30
N LEU A 601 24.35 31.44 -24.75
CA LEU A 601 25.00 30.38 -23.95
C LEU A 601 25.52 30.93 -22.63
N THR A 602 26.22 32.05 -22.63
CA THR A 602 26.74 32.69 -21.41
C THR A 602 25.63 33.13 -20.46
N ARG A 603 24.54 33.70 -21.00
CA ARG A 603 23.37 34.06 -20.19
C ARG A 603 22.66 32.84 -19.60
N THR A 604 22.51 31.78 -20.37
CA THR A 604 21.94 30.51 -19.89
C THR A 604 22.75 29.94 -18.73
N GLN A 605 24.09 29.91 -18.88
CA GLN A 605 24.98 29.41 -17.82
C GLN A 605 24.95 30.26 -16.57
N ALA A 606 24.94 31.62 -16.72
CA ALA A 606 24.84 32.54 -15.59
C ALA A 606 23.50 32.42 -14.86
N LEU A 607 22.39 32.32 -15.61
CA LEU A 607 21.05 32.11 -15.02
C LEU A 607 20.95 30.78 -14.32
N ARG A 608 21.48 29.69 -14.90
CA ARG A 608 21.56 28.38 -14.27
C ARG A 608 22.29 28.45 -12.94
N GLU A 609 23.47 29.08 -12.90
CA GLU A 609 24.26 29.23 -11.67
C GLU A 609 23.50 30.03 -10.60
N GLN A 610 22.89 31.14 -11.01
CA GLN A 610 22.09 31.99 -10.13
C GLN A 610 20.89 31.22 -9.51
N LEU A 611 20.12 30.51 -10.34
CA LEU A 611 18.96 29.74 -9.87
C LEU A 611 19.38 28.57 -8.98
N ASN A 612 20.46 27.86 -9.31
CA ASN A 612 21.00 26.81 -8.46
C ASN A 612 21.44 27.36 -7.09
N GLN A 613 22.13 28.52 -7.06
CA GLN A 613 22.53 29.15 -5.80
C GLN A 613 21.32 29.62 -4.97
N GLN A 614 20.25 30.04 -5.60
CA GLN A 614 19.01 30.40 -4.91
C GLN A 614 18.34 29.16 -4.31
N MET A 615 18.36 28.03 -5.02
CA MET A 615 17.81 26.77 -4.49
C MET A 615 18.69 26.14 -3.39
N ASP A 616 20.01 26.25 -3.51
CA ASP A 616 20.96 25.73 -2.52
C ASP A 616 21.02 26.60 -1.22
N ARG A 617 20.51 27.85 -1.24
CA ARG A 617 20.51 28.76 -0.09
C ARG A 617 19.26 28.58 0.77
N GLY A 618 19.40 27.87 1.87
CA GLY A 618 18.54 27.95 3.04
C GLY A 618 17.49 26.90 3.18
N ARG A 619 16.29 27.10 2.70
CA ARG A 619 15.09 26.37 3.06
C ARG A 619 15.08 24.88 2.64
N ASP A 620 15.46 24.62 1.40
CA ASP A 620 15.38 23.26 0.83
C ASP A 620 16.29 22.29 1.57
N ARG A 621 17.42 22.78 2.06
CA ARG A 621 18.39 21.95 2.76
C ARG A 621 17.97 21.57 4.20
N LEU A 622 17.25 22.45 4.92
CA LEU A 622 16.66 22.10 6.21
C LEU A 622 15.56 21.05 6.06
N LEU A 623 14.75 21.17 5.00
CA LEU A 623 13.71 20.19 4.67
C LEU A 623 14.31 18.82 4.31
N GLU A 624 15.39 18.81 3.51
CA GLU A 624 16.11 17.57 3.20
C GLU A 624 16.63 16.85 4.46
N LEU A 625 17.13 17.62 5.44
CA LEU A 625 17.63 17.06 6.70
C LEU A 625 16.55 16.41 7.55
N THR A 626 15.29 16.86 7.39
CA THR A 626 14.14 16.37 8.16
C THR A 626 13.35 15.30 7.41
N SER A 627 13.48 15.28 6.08
CA SER A 627 12.77 14.35 5.21
C SER A 627 13.44 12.97 5.07
N HIS A 628 14.64 12.79 5.62
CA HIS A 628 15.38 11.53 5.54
C HIS A 628 16.24 11.30 6.79
N ASN A 629 15.99 10.17 7.47
CA ASN A 629 16.84 9.65 8.53
C ASN A 629 17.36 8.25 8.13
N PRO A 630 18.65 8.15 7.69
CA PRO A 630 19.22 6.90 7.19
C PRO A 630 19.24 5.77 8.22
N ALA A 631 19.46 6.09 9.51
CA ALA A 631 19.52 5.09 10.58
C ALA A 631 18.15 4.43 10.78
N ARG A 632 17.11 5.25 10.98
CA ARG A 632 15.74 4.76 11.14
C ARG A 632 15.22 4.03 9.89
N ALA A 633 15.55 4.54 8.69
CA ALA A 633 15.20 3.86 7.44
C ALA A 633 15.87 2.49 7.33
N SER A 634 17.15 2.36 7.75
CA SER A 634 17.85 1.07 7.74
C SER A 634 17.26 0.07 8.71
N GLU A 635 16.83 0.51 9.89
CA GLU A 635 16.09 -0.33 10.84
C GLU A 635 14.77 -0.83 10.25
N LEU A 636 14.01 0.06 9.60
CA LEU A 636 12.75 -0.30 8.94
C LEU A 636 12.96 -1.27 7.77
N ILE A 637 13.98 -1.06 6.95
CA ILE A 637 14.34 -1.98 5.87
C ILE A 637 14.66 -3.38 6.44
N ALA A 638 15.47 -3.44 7.49
CA ALA A 638 15.81 -4.71 8.14
C ALA A 638 14.57 -5.39 8.75
N GLU A 639 13.65 -4.61 9.32
CA GLU A 639 12.36 -5.12 9.83
C GLU A 639 11.49 -5.69 8.70
N ILE A 640 11.31 -4.95 7.59
CA ILE A 640 10.54 -5.43 6.42
C ILE A 640 11.15 -6.74 5.89
N GLN A 641 12.46 -6.78 5.65
CA GLN A 641 13.16 -7.97 5.15
C GLN A 641 13.03 -9.16 6.12
N SER A 642 13.13 -8.89 7.43
CA SER A 642 12.91 -9.92 8.46
C SER A 642 11.46 -10.43 8.46
N ASN A 643 10.49 -9.57 8.19
CA ASN A 643 9.07 -9.93 8.20
C ASN A 643 8.60 -10.57 6.87
N GLU A 644 9.32 -10.40 5.76
CA GLU A 644 9.02 -11.12 4.51
C GLU A 644 9.04 -12.63 4.69
N ARG A 645 10.04 -13.16 5.41
CA ARG A 645 10.13 -14.59 5.79
C ARG A 645 9.72 -15.54 4.67
N THR A 646 10.31 -15.34 3.51
CA THR A 646 9.92 -16.00 2.25
C THR A 646 9.83 -17.52 2.34
N VAL A 647 10.78 -18.17 3.02
CA VAL A 647 10.82 -19.64 3.17
C VAL A 647 9.66 -20.16 4.03
N GLU A 648 9.37 -19.46 5.13
CA GLU A 648 8.26 -19.80 6.01
C GLU A 648 6.93 -19.53 5.34
N LEU A 649 6.82 -18.39 4.64
CA LEU A 649 5.61 -18.04 3.87
C LEU A 649 5.33 -19.11 2.82
N GLN A 650 6.32 -19.49 2.00
CA GLN A 650 6.14 -20.50 0.97
C GLN A 650 5.67 -21.84 1.57
N ARG A 651 6.33 -22.34 2.61
CA ARG A 651 5.93 -23.59 3.25
C ARG A 651 4.49 -23.52 3.82
N PHE A 652 4.15 -22.38 4.43
CA PHE A 652 2.83 -22.16 5.01
C PHE A 652 1.76 -22.11 3.93
N THR A 653 1.98 -21.31 2.87
CA THR A 653 1.03 -21.16 1.76
C THR A 653 0.85 -22.45 0.97
N ASP A 654 1.87 -23.28 0.78
CA ASP A 654 1.75 -24.59 0.15
C ASP A 654 0.72 -25.48 0.89
N SER A 655 0.80 -25.53 2.22
CA SER A 655 -0.13 -26.30 3.05
C SER A 655 -1.53 -25.67 3.07
N LEU A 656 -1.61 -24.35 3.09
CA LEU A 656 -2.85 -23.58 3.15
C LEU A 656 -3.64 -23.70 1.84
N PHE A 657 -2.97 -23.50 0.71
CA PHE A 657 -3.55 -23.54 -0.63
C PHE A 657 -4.05 -24.95 -0.99
N ASP A 658 -3.23 -25.99 -0.74
CA ASP A 658 -3.67 -27.37 -0.94
C ASP A 658 -4.95 -27.67 -0.16
N ARG A 659 -5.02 -27.22 1.09
CA ARG A 659 -6.17 -27.50 1.96
C ARG A 659 -7.44 -26.74 1.56
N LEU A 660 -7.30 -25.55 1.00
CA LEU A 660 -8.44 -24.70 0.59
C LEU A 660 -8.84 -24.91 -0.89
N GLY A 661 -8.15 -25.77 -1.62
CA GLY A 661 -8.49 -26.09 -3.01
C GLY A 661 -7.91 -25.10 -4.02
N ILE A 662 -6.76 -24.50 -3.74
CA ILE A 662 -5.99 -23.70 -4.68
C ILE A 662 -4.86 -24.59 -5.23
N HIS A 663 -4.88 -24.84 -6.52
CA HIS A 663 -3.82 -25.59 -7.20
C HIS A 663 -2.58 -24.72 -7.40
N THR A 664 -1.43 -25.27 -7.01
CA THR A 664 -0.12 -24.65 -7.21
C THR A 664 0.66 -25.46 -8.24
N GLU A 665 1.03 -24.85 -9.36
CA GLU A 665 1.88 -25.40 -10.40
C GLU A 665 3.23 -24.70 -10.40
N GLU A 666 4.33 -25.46 -10.56
CA GLU A 666 5.65 -24.85 -10.77
C GLU A 666 5.69 -24.21 -12.17
N GLY A 667 5.98 -22.93 -12.22
CA GLY A 667 6.17 -22.17 -13.45
C GLY A 667 7.63 -22.16 -13.92
N SER A 668 8.03 -21.06 -14.54
CA SER A 668 9.43 -20.77 -14.82
C SER A 668 10.23 -20.56 -13.51
N GLU A 669 11.56 -20.48 -13.61
CA GLU A 669 12.45 -20.34 -12.45
C GLU A 669 11.94 -19.32 -11.39
N ARG A 670 11.72 -19.78 -10.17
CA ARG A 670 11.18 -19.01 -9.01
C ARG A 670 9.76 -18.45 -9.19
N CYS A 671 8.98 -18.96 -10.16
CA CYS A 671 7.59 -18.58 -10.34
C CYS A 671 6.66 -19.74 -10.01
N LEU A 672 5.46 -19.42 -9.54
CA LEU A 672 4.35 -20.33 -9.29
C LEU A 672 3.11 -19.86 -10.06
N ILE A 673 2.29 -20.80 -10.46
CA ILE A 673 0.97 -20.50 -11.04
C ILE A 673 -0.08 -21.00 -10.06
N LEU A 674 -0.94 -20.10 -9.59
CA LEU A 674 -2.07 -20.40 -8.73
C LEU A 674 -3.34 -20.44 -9.55
N LYS A 675 -4.16 -21.49 -9.36
CA LYS A 675 -5.45 -21.67 -10.03
C LYS A 675 -6.51 -22.15 -9.04
N PRO A 676 -7.74 -21.66 -9.11
CA PRO A 676 -8.83 -22.22 -8.30
C PRO A 676 -9.13 -23.65 -8.78
N SER A 677 -9.46 -24.55 -7.87
CA SER A 677 -9.95 -25.88 -8.20
C SER A 677 -11.47 -25.97 -8.02
N GLU A 678 -12.09 -27.03 -8.55
CA GLU A 678 -13.50 -27.31 -8.33
C GLU A 678 -13.85 -27.52 -6.84
N ASN A 679 -12.85 -27.73 -5.99
CA ASN A 679 -12.99 -27.95 -4.55
C ASN A 679 -12.59 -26.70 -3.73
N LEU A 680 -12.59 -25.52 -4.33
CA LEU A 680 -12.30 -24.27 -3.62
C LEU A 680 -13.30 -24.09 -2.47
N VAL A 681 -12.80 -23.95 -1.24
CA VAL A 681 -13.63 -23.83 -0.02
C VAL A 681 -14.37 -22.49 0.01
N THR A 682 -13.78 -21.46 -0.58
CA THR A 682 -14.36 -20.13 -0.75
C THR A 682 -14.93 -20.00 -2.15
N GLY A 683 -16.05 -19.31 -2.32
CA GLY A 683 -16.66 -19.14 -3.64
C GLY A 683 -15.76 -18.36 -4.61
N GLU A 684 -15.11 -17.29 -4.14
CA GLU A 684 -14.20 -16.43 -4.92
C GLU A 684 -13.06 -15.95 -4.04
N LEU A 685 -11.89 -15.72 -4.63
CA LEU A 685 -10.74 -15.13 -3.96
C LEU A 685 -10.27 -13.90 -4.75
N PRO A 686 -9.90 -12.81 -4.07
CA PRO A 686 -9.40 -11.60 -4.75
C PRO A 686 -8.21 -11.92 -5.66
N PHE A 687 -8.21 -11.40 -6.89
CA PHE A 687 -7.18 -11.61 -7.91
C PHE A 687 -7.02 -13.05 -8.43
N LEU A 688 -7.79 -14.02 -7.96
CA LEU A 688 -7.70 -15.42 -8.41
C LEU A 688 -8.98 -15.78 -9.18
N ASP A 689 -8.95 -15.55 -10.47
CA ASP A 689 -10.00 -15.95 -11.41
C ASP A 689 -9.73 -17.36 -12.00
N ASP A 690 -10.62 -17.84 -12.86
CA ASP A 690 -10.50 -19.14 -13.53
C ASP A 690 -9.22 -19.27 -14.38
N GLY A 691 -8.66 -18.16 -14.85
CA GLY A 691 -7.40 -18.11 -15.60
C GLY A 691 -6.17 -18.35 -14.74
N GLY A 692 -6.30 -18.14 -13.44
CA GLY A 692 -5.20 -18.19 -12.48
C GLY A 692 -4.25 -17.00 -12.56
N ILE A 693 -3.32 -16.94 -11.60
CA ILE A 693 -2.28 -15.91 -11.55
C ILE A 693 -0.89 -16.51 -11.55
N THR A 694 0.06 -15.84 -12.20
CA THR A 694 1.48 -16.16 -12.08
C THR A 694 2.10 -15.29 -11.01
N CYS A 695 2.79 -15.90 -10.05
CA CYS A 695 3.31 -15.21 -8.89
C CYS A 695 4.71 -15.67 -8.51
N THR A 696 5.35 -14.89 -7.64
CA THR A 696 6.67 -15.16 -7.07
C THR A 696 6.76 -14.65 -5.65
N PHE A 697 7.59 -15.31 -4.82
CA PHE A 697 7.97 -14.82 -3.49
C PHE A 697 9.25 -13.96 -3.51
N ASP A 698 9.88 -13.80 -4.68
CA ASP A 698 11.12 -13.08 -4.85
C ASP A 698 10.83 -11.63 -5.27
N ARG A 699 11.17 -10.67 -4.40
CA ARG A 699 10.94 -9.24 -4.63
C ARG A 699 11.67 -8.73 -5.88
N ASP A 700 12.91 -9.14 -6.08
CA ASP A 700 13.71 -8.67 -7.22
C ASP A 700 13.13 -9.16 -8.55
N LEU A 701 12.66 -10.41 -8.57
CA LEU A 701 12.00 -10.97 -9.75
C LEU A 701 10.64 -10.29 -10.00
N ALA A 702 9.86 -10.05 -8.94
CA ALA A 702 8.61 -9.32 -9.05
C ALA A 702 8.80 -7.90 -9.58
N LEU A 703 9.87 -7.20 -9.16
CA LEU A 703 10.20 -5.86 -9.66
C LEU A 703 10.65 -5.85 -11.13
N ALA A 704 11.28 -6.93 -11.57
CA ALA A 704 11.79 -7.04 -12.95
C ALA A 704 10.70 -7.43 -13.96
N ARG A 705 9.59 -8.04 -13.51
CA ARG A 705 8.55 -8.59 -14.39
C ARG A 705 7.17 -8.12 -13.94
N ASP A 706 6.56 -7.23 -14.73
CA ASP A 706 5.26 -6.62 -14.41
C ASP A 706 4.06 -7.58 -14.47
N ASP A 707 4.22 -8.73 -15.12
CA ASP A 707 3.20 -9.78 -15.23
C ASP A 707 3.10 -10.69 -13.99
N LEU A 708 4.02 -10.57 -13.03
CA LEU A 708 4.04 -11.39 -11.83
C LEU A 708 3.34 -10.70 -10.64
N HIS A 709 2.58 -11.47 -9.89
CA HIS A 709 2.12 -11.08 -8.57
C HIS A 709 3.20 -11.36 -7.51
N PHE A 710 3.41 -10.40 -6.61
CA PHE A 710 4.36 -10.54 -5.51
C PHE A 710 3.66 -11.12 -4.29
N LEU A 711 3.86 -12.41 -4.00
CA LEU A 711 3.26 -13.07 -2.84
C LEU A 711 4.01 -12.71 -1.55
N THR A 712 3.28 -12.09 -0.66
CA THR A 712 3.72 -11.73 0.70
C THR A 712 2.62 -12.07 1.70
N TRP A 713 2.89 -11.90 2.99
CA TRP A 713 1.87 -12.02 4.05
C TRP A 713 0.70 -11.04 3.87
N GLU A 714 0.89 -9.95 3.12
CA GLU A 714 -0.10 -8.91 2.83
C GLU A 714 -0.83 -9.09 1.50
N HIS A 715 -0.41 -10.06 0.67
CA HIS A 715 -1.08 -10.29 -0.60
C HIS A 715 -2.55 -10.70 -0.37
N PRO A 716 -3.53 -10.13 -1.09
CA PRO A 716 -4.95 -10.38 -0.83
C PRO A 716 -5.32 -11.87 -0.79
N VAL A 717 -4.81 -12.70 -1.71
CA VAL A 717 -5.05 -14.16 -1.70
C VAL A 717 -4.56 -14.80 -0.40
N VAL A 718 -3.38 -14.42 0.10
CA VAL A 718 -2.80 -15.01 1.33
C VAL A 718 -3.61 -14.57 2.55
N ARG A 719 -3.96 -13.30 2.64
CA ARG A 719 -4.76 -12.76 3.75
C ARG A 719 -6.13 -13.41 3.82
N GLU A 720 -6.85 -13.45 2.71
CA GLU A 720 -8.17 -14.04 2.63
C GLU A 720 -8.15 -15.52 3.04
N THR A 721 -7.16 -16.28 2.58
CA THR A 721 -7.02 -17.68 2.96
C THR A 721 -6.69 -17.87 4.45
N ILE A 722 -5.91 -16.99 5.06
CA ILE A 722 -5.67 -16.96 6.52
C ILE A 722 -6.98 -16.68 7.26
N ASP A 723 -7.75 -15.71 6.82
CA ASP A 723 -9.01 -15.31 7.44
C ASP A 723 -10.07 -16.40 7.31
N VAL A 724 -10.12 -17.12 6.19
CA VAL A 724 -10.98 -18.29 6.00
C VAL A 724 -10.70 -19.38 7.06
N VAL A 725 -9.43 -19.71 7.31
CA VAL A 725 -9.09 -20.70 8.35
C VAL A 725 -9.42 -20.19 9.74
N TYR A 726 -9.16 -18.92 10.03
CA TYR A 726 -9.42 -18.32 11.34
C TYR A 726 -10.91 -18.35 11.69
N HIS A 727 -11.79 -17.99 10.74
CA HIS A 727 -13.23 -17.85 10.96
C HIS A 727 -14.03 -19.14 10.68
N SER A 728 -13.44 -20.16 10.03
CA SER A 728 -14.09 -21.44 9.81
C SER A 728 -13.93 -22.40 10.97
N GLU A 729 -14.61 -23.53 10.89
CA GLU A 729 -14.46 -24.66 11.82
C GLU A 729 -13.22 -25.53 11.53
N LEU A 730 -12.50 -25.27 10.43
CA LEU A 730 -11.39 -26.09 9.97
C LEU A 730 -10.29 -26.20 11.02
N GLY A 731 -10.01 -27.43 11.44
CA GLY A 731 -8.94 -27.73 12.39
C GLY A 731 -9.26 -27.41 13.86
N ASN A 732 -10.52 -27.09 14.22
CA ASN A 732 -10.85 -26.70 15.57
C ASN A 732 -11.10 -27.87 16.55
N ALA A 733 -11.31 -29.09 16.05
CA ALA A 733 -11.50 -30.29 16.89
C ALA A 733 -10.84 -31.53 16.30
N SER A 734 -9.92 -32.18 17.01
CA SER A 734 -9.24 -33.38 16.53
C SER A 734 -8.94 -34.38 17.63
N VAL A 735 -8.81 -35.65 17.25
CA VAL A 735 -8.39 -36.74 18.13
C VAL A 735 -7.24 -37.53 17.50
N ALA A 736 -6.21 -37.78 18.27
CA ALA A 736 -5.00 -38.45 17.80
C ALA A 736 -4.53 -39.53 18.81
N MET A 737 -3.70 -40.46 18.34
CA MET A 737 -2.96 -41.38 19.17
C MET A 737 -1.48 -41.07 19.17
N ILE A 738 -0.81 -41.33 20.30
CA ILE A 738 0.64 -41.21 20.40
C ILE A 738 1.25 -42.50 20.89
N LYS A 739 2.38 -42.93 20.33
CA LYS A 739 3.20 -44.00 20.83
C LYS A 739 4.56 -43.49 21.19
N ALA A 740 4.78 -43.18 22.46
CA ALA A 740 6.04 -42.63 22.96
C ALA A 740 6.48 -43.39 24.21
N LYS A 741 7.75 -43.82 24.28
CA LYS A 741 8.30 -44.58 25.42
C LYS A 741 8.27 -43.77 26.73
N SER A 742 8.22 -42.46 26.65
CA SER A 742 8.21 -41.55 27.80
C SER A 742 6.83 -41.27 28.38
N ILE A 743 5.76 -41.72 27.70
CA ILE A 743 4.37 -41.53 28.13
C ILE A 743 3.75 -42.89 28.40
N LYS A 744 3.15 -43.02 29.59
CA LYS A 744 2.50 -44.30 29.99
C LYS A 744 1.31 -44.58 29.07
N PRO A 745 1.18 -45.81 28.54
CA PRO A 745 -0.01 -46.21 27.78
C PRO A 745 -1.30 -46.01 28.61
N GLY A 746 -2.35 -45.53 27.96
CA GLY A 746 -3.62 -45.14 28.60
C GLY A 746 -3.65 -43.69 29.13
N THR A 747 -2.51 -42.94 29.07
CA THR A 747 -2.55 -41.52 29.41
C THR A 747 -3.32 -40.78 28.32
N VAL A 748 -4.31 -39.96 28.72
CA VAL A 748 -5.04 -39.07 27.83
C VAL A 748 -4.62 -37.65 28.10
N MET A 749 -4.28 -36.91 27.05
CA MET A 749 -3.89 -35.50 27.11
C MET A 749 -4.90 -34.68 26.34
N VAL A 750 -5.20 -33.48 26.86
CA VAL A 750 -6.03 -32.46 26.20
C VAL A 750 -5.17 -31.28 25.88
N GLU A 751 -5.15 -30.92 24.64
CA GLU A 751 -4.47 -29.73 24.13
C GLU A 751 -5.50 -28.71 23.66
N THR A 752 -5.35 -27.47 24.10
CA THR A 752 -6.21 -26.34 23.69
C THR A 752 -5.41 -25.18 23.16
N LEU A 753 -6.03 -24.47 22.25
CA LEU A 753 -5.54 -23.20 21.71
C LEU A 753 -6.54 -22.11 22.06
N HIS A 754 -6.13 -21.13 22.85
CA HIS A 754 -6.95 -19.95 23.17
C HIS A 754 -6.27 -18.69 22.63
N THR A 755 -7.05 -17.76 22.09
CA THR A 755 -6.59 -16.41 21.72
C THR A 755 -7.28 -15.38 22.62
N ALA A 756 -6.65 -14.23 22.80
CA ALA A 756 -7.31 -13.07 23.38
C ALA A 756 -8.17 -12.42 22.28
N ASP A 757 -9.48 -12.62 22.33
CA ASP A 757 -10.42 -12.02 21.39
C ASP A 757 -10.88 -10.66 21.91
N CYS A 758 -10.87 -9.66 21.05
CA CYS A 758 -11.22 -8.30 21.37
C CYS A 758 -11.86 -7.67 20.13
N PRO A 759 -13.18 -7.84 19.92
CA PRO A 759 -13.88 -7.20 18.81
C PRO A 759 -13.77 -5.69 18.92
N ALA A 760 -13.22 -5.07 17.89
CA ALA A 760 -12.99 -3.63 17.86
C ALA A 760 -12.76 -3.15 16.42
N PRO A 761 -13.03 -1.87 16.11
CA PRO A 761 -12.71 -1.27 14.85
C PRO A 761 -11.21 -1.43 14.52
N LYS A 762 -10.89 -1.77 13.28
CA LYS A 762 -9.53 -2.04 12.80
C LYS A 762 -8.56 -0.87 13.07
N ARG A 763 -9.08 0.39 13.00
CA ARG A 763 -8.31 1.61 13.29
C ARG A 763 -7.69 1.68 14.68
N LEU A 764 -8.20 0.90 15.64
CA LEU A 764 -7.67 0.81 16.99
C LEU A 764 -6.40 -0.08 17.08
N GLU A 765 -6.09 -0.83 16.03
CA GLU A 765 -4.88 -1.67 15.92
C GLU A 765 -4.63 -2.52 17.19
N ILE A 766 -5.69 -3.15 17.72
CA ILE A 766 -5.64 -3.87 19.01
C ILE A 766 -4.50 -4.89 19.06
N GLY A 767 -4.27 -5.64 17.96
CA GLY A 767 -3.21 -6.65 17.87
C GLY A 767 -1.78 -6.09 18.00
N ARG A 768 -1.59 -4.79 17.82
CA ARG A 768 -0.31 -4.10 18.04
C ARG A 768 0.04 -3.99 19.52
N TYR A 769 -0.97 -3.96 20.37
CA TYR A 769 -0.80 -3.74 21.81
C TYR A 769 -1.14 -5.00 22.63
N LEU A 770 -2.23 -5.68 22.27
CA LEU A 770 -2.69 -6.90 22.91
C LEU A 770 -2.12 -8.11 22.15
N ASP A 771 -1.27 -8.87 22.85
CA ASP A 771 -0.69 -10.09 22.26
C ASP A 771 -1.78 -11.12 21.97
N GLN A 772 -2.01 -11.41 20.68
CA GLN A 772 -2.98 -12.39 20.20
C GLN A 772 -2.34 -13.75 19.90
N THR A 773 -1.08 -13.95 20.26
CA THR A 773 -0.41 -15.25 20.16
C THR A 773 -1.23 -16.32 20.89
N PRO A 774 -1.54 -17.46 20.25
CA PRO A 774 -2.38 -18.48 20.87
C PRO A 774 -1.74 -19.06 22.12
N LEU A 775 -2.44 -18.97 23.26
CA LEU A 775 -2.10 -19.69 24.47
C LEU A 775 -2.33 -21.19 24.20
N ARG A 776 -1.25 -21.91 23.96
CA ARG A 776 -1.30 -23.37 23.85
C ARG A 776 -1.17 -24.00 25.23
N SER A 777 -2.15 -24.75 25.65
CA SER A 777 -2.15 -25.52 26.90
C SER A 777 -2.22 -27.02 26.58
N LEU A 778 -1.40 -27.83 27.25
CA LEU A 778 -1.41 -29.30 27.13
C LEU A 778 -1.39 -29.91 28.52
N ILE A 779 -2.50 -30.54 28.93
CA ILE A 779 -2.61 -31.19 30.23
C ILE A 779 -3.03 -32.67 30.10
N THR A 780 -2.67 -33.49 31.10
CA THR A 780 -3.27 -34.82 31.22
C THR A 780 -4.65 -34.69 31.90
N LEU A 781 -5.52 -35.70 31.79
CA LEU A 781 -6.81 -35.72 32.50
C LEU A 781 -6.67 -35.68 34.03
N GLU A 782 -5.48 -35.95 34.55
CA GLU A 782 -5.12 -35.84 35.98
C GLU A 782 -4.61 -34.41 36.34
N GLY A 783 -4.63 -33.47 35.41
CA GLY A 783 -4.26 -32.07 35.62
C GLY A 783 -2.76 -31.77 35.52
N ARG A 784 -1.91 -32.76 35.10
CA ARG A 784 -0.46 -32.52 34.94
C ARG A 784 -0.21 -31.69 33.67
N ASP A 785 0.44 -30.57 33.84
CA ASP A 785 0.82 -29.72 32.72
C ASP A 785 2.04 -30.28 31.96
N LEU A 786 1.93 -30.41 30.66
CA LEU A 786 2.95 -30.90 29.73
C LEU A 786 3.28 -29.87 28.65
N GLY A 787 2.62 -28.70 28.66
CA GLY A 787 2.73 -27.68 27.62
C GLY A 787 4.15 -27.19 27.36
N THR A 788 4.92 -26.99 28.44
CA THR A 788 6.34 -26.57 28.34
C THR A 788 7.29 -27.72 28.00
N ALA A 789 6.91 -28.95 28.32
CA ALA A 789 7.75 -30.13 28.10
C ALA A 789 7.64 -30.69 26.65
N ILE A 790 6.51 -30.48 26.00
CA ILE A 790 6.23 -31.03 24.66
C ILE A 790 5.75 -29.89 23.75
N SER A 791 6.60 -29.46 22.81
CA SER A 791 6.18 -28.45 21.81
C SER A 791 5.09 -28.99 20.86
N CYS A 792 4.30 -28.11 20.26
CA CYS A 792 3.25 -28.48 19.29
C CYS A 792 3.84 -29.29 18.11
N GLU A 793 4.96 -28.84 17.57
CA GLU A 793 5.67 -29.48 16.47
C GLU A 793 6.13 -30.91 16.83
N ASN A 794 6.76 -31.08 18.00
CA ASN A 794 7.19 -32.40 18.47
C ASN A 794 6.02 -33.34 18.73
N LEU A 795 4.91 -32.83 19.27
CA LEU A 795 3.71 -33.62 19.46
C LEU A 795 3.14 -34.07 18.12
N THR A 796 3.00 -33.10 17.15
CA THR A 796 2.45 -33.39 15.82
C THR A 796 3.27 -34.42 15.05
N ARG A 797 4.59 -34.45 15.18
CA ARG A 797 5.45 -35.47 14.55
C ARG A 797 5.26 -36.88 15.11
N LEU A 798 4.81 -36.99 16.36
CA LEU A 798 4.68 -38.30 17.07
C LEU A 798 3.27 -38.86 17.02
N ILE A 799 2.27 -38.04 16.75
CA ILE A 799 0.86 -38.48 16.74
C ILE A 799 0.49 -39.20 15.44
N LYS A 800 -0.55 -40.03 15.53
CA LYS A 800 -1.13 -40.77 14.42
C LYS A 800 -2.65 -40.61 14.39
N PRO A 801 -3.28 -40.67 13.22
CA PRO A 801 -4.72 -40.57 13.10
C PRO A 801 -5.44 -41.74 13.77
N VAL A 802 -6.64 -41.44 14.23
CA VAL A 802 -7.58 -42.42 14.85
C VAL A 802 -8.77 -42.59 13.92
N SER A 803 -9.35 -43.77 13.83
CA SER A 803 -10.60 -43.97 13.08
C SER A 803 -11.77 -43.27 13.80
N ILE A 804 -12.76 -42.80 13.04
CA ILE A 804 -13.97 -42.12 13.59
C ILE A 804 -14.67 -42.98 14.64
N THR A 805 -14.74 -44.30 14.45
CA THR A 805 -15.36 -45.20 15.39
C THR A 805 -14.61 -45.30 16.72
N GLN A 806 -13.28 -45.31 16.66
CA GLN A 806 -12.44 -45.34 17.85
C GLN A 806 -12.49 -44.02 18.62
N SER A 807 -12.46 -42.91 17.92
CA SER A 807 -12.57 -41.57 18.53
C SER A 807 -13.90 -41.37 19.24
N ALA A 808 -15.03 -41.79 18.62
CA ALA A 808 -16.36 -41.75 19.24
C ALA A 808 -16.42 -42.57 20.54
N GLY A 809 -15.74 -43.70 20.57
CA GLY A 809 -15.64 -44.54 21.78
C GLY A 809 -14.89 -43.82 22.90
N VAL A 810 -13.73 -43.27 22.57
CA VAL A 810 -12.89 -42.50 23.52
C VAL A 810 -13.63 -41.28 24.07
N ILE A 811 -14.25 -40.48 23.21
CA ILE A 811 -14.95 -39.26 23.59
C ILE A 811 -16.14 -39.58 24.52
N ARG A 812 -16.93 -40.64 24.16
CA ARG A 812 -18.09 -41.05 24.97
C ARG A 812 -17.68 -41.49 26.37
N GLU A 813 -16.63 -42.29 26.47
CA GLU A 813 -16.14 -42.82 27.75
C GLU A 813 -15.54 -41.74 28.62
N LEU A 814 -14.84 -40.78 28.04
CA LEU A 814 -14.09 -39.75 28.74
C LEU A 814 -14.84 -38.41 28.86
N ARG A 815 -16.07 -38.30 28.33
CA ARG A 815 -16.83 -37.06 28.26
C ARG A 815 -16.83 -36.23 29.57
N PRO A 816 -17.16 -36.79 30.76
CA PRO A 816 -17.18 -36.04 32.00
C PRO A 816 -15.81 -35.49 32.40
N LYS A 817 -14.75 -36.27 32.17
CA LYS A 817 -13.37 -35.87 32.46
C LYS A 817 -12.86 -34.80 31.47
N LEU A 818 -13.23 -34.92 30.19
CA LEU A 818 -12.91 -33.95 29.16
C LEU A 818 -13.55 -32.60 29.47
N VAL A 819 -14.84 -32.58 29.80
CA VAL A 819 -15.53 -31.33 30.17
C VAL A 819 -14.85 -30.67 31.39
N SER A 820 -14.53 -31.45 32.44
CA SER A 820 -13.81 -30.92 33.61
C SER A 820 -12.43 -30.34 33.27
N ALA A 821 -11.66 -31.03 32.40
CA ALA A 821 -10.36 -30.57 31.96
C ALA A 821 -10.46 -29.28 31.11
N LEU A 822 -11.48 -29.18 30.25
CA LEU A 822 -11.74 -27.99 29.44
C LEU A 822 -12.10 -26.78 30.34
N THR A 823 -12.99 -26.95 31.31
CA THR A 823 -13.33 -25.89 32.27
C THR A 823 -12.10 -25.38 33.04
N GLU A 824 -11.17 -26.28 33.40
CA GLU A 824 -9.91 -25.89 34.03
C GLU A 824 -9.05 -25.07 33.09
N LEU A 825 -8.95 -25.50 31.83
CA LEU A 825 -8.15 -24.80 30.80
C LEU A 825 -8.75 -23.43 30.45
N ASP A 826 -10.08 -23.30 30.37
CA ASP A 826 -10.77 -22.01 30.17
C ASP A 826 -10.49 -21.06 31.34
N THR A 827 -10.52 -21.56 32.59
CA THR A 827 -10.16 -20.74 33.76
C THR A 827 -8.73 -20.21 33.69
N ARG A 828 -7.78 -21.04 33.21
CA ARG A 828 -6.38 -20.64 33.00
C ARG A 828 -6.29 -19.59 31.88
N ALA A 829 -7.05 -19.77 30.79
CA ALA A 829 -7.10 -18.82 29.68
C ALA A 829 -7.63 -17.45 30.12
N VAL A 830 -8.70 -17.39 30.92
CA VAL A 830 -9.22 -16.15 31.51
C VAL A 830 -8.14 -15.44 32.32
N ALA A 831 -7.42 -16.15 33.20
CA ALA A 831 -6.34 -15.55 34.00
C ALA A 831 -5.18 -15.03 33.13
N HIS A 832 -4.87 -15.73 32.02
CA HIS A 832 -3.87 -15.31 31.08
C HIS A 832 -4.28 -14.05 30.32
N VAL A 833 -5.48 -13.98 29.76
CA VAL A 833 -6.00 -12.81 29.04
C VAL A 833 -6.02 -11.56 29.95
N ARG A 834 -6.42 -11.71 31.22
CA ARG A 834 -6.34 -10.59 32.19
C ARG A 834 -4.91 -10.10 32.45
N THR A 835 -3.92 -10.98 32.30
CA THR A 835 -2.49 -10.59 32.41
C THR A 835 -2.03 -9.84 31.15
N LEU A 836 -2.44 -10.32 29.96
CA LEU A 836 -2.17 -9.65 28.67
C LEU A 836 -2.85 -8.28 28.61
N GLU A 837 -4.12 -8.15 29.02
CA GLU A 837 -4.85 -6.88 29.10
C GLU A 837 -4.07 -5.82 29.90
N LYS A 838 -3.60 -6.18 31.11
CA LYS A 838 -2.82 -5.24 31.95
C LYS A 838 -1.49 -4.84 31.30
N ALA A 839 -0.83 -5.75 30.60
CA ALA A 839 0.39 -5.46 29.86
C ALA A 839 0.09 -4.55 28.66
N ALA A 840 -0.96 -4.83 27.92
CA ALA A 840 -1.41 -4.05 26.77
C ALA A 840 -1.79 -2.62 27.15
N GLN A 841 -2.54 -2.43 28.24
CA GLN A 841 -2.89 -1.11 28.77
C GLN A 841 -1.66 -0.26 29.08
N ARG A 842 -0.58 -0.87 29.64
CA ARG A 842 0.68 -0.15 29.88
C ARG A 842 1.38 0.24 28.56
N CYS A 843 1.36 -0.64 27.57
CA CYS A 843 1.93 -0.34 26.25
C CYS A 843 1.19 0.82 25.59
N VAL A 844 -0.15 0.81 25.62
CA VAL A 844 -1.00 1.88 25.09
C VAL A 844 -0.75 3.19 25.83
N ASP A 845 -0.67 3.17 27.16
CA ASP A 845 -0.34 4.36 27.96
C ASP A 845 1.04 4.93 27.56
N THR A 846 2.01 4.07 27.36
CA THR A 846 3.36 4.52 26.98
C THR A 846 3.37 5.09 25.57
N ALA A 847 2.70 4.44 24.61
CA ALA A 847 2.71 4.85 23.20
C ALA A 847 1.80 6.07 22.96
N LEU A 848 0.48 5.93 23.17
CA LEU A 848 -0.49 6.95 22.78
C LEU A 848 -0.54 8.15 23.74
N LYS A 849 -0.37 7.92 25.04
CA LYS A 849 -0.35 9.03 26.00
C LYS A 849 0.90 9.88 25.85
N SER A 850 2.06 9.26 25.59
CA SER A 850 3.29 10.01 25.33
C SER A 850 3.18 10.81 24.04
N GLU A 851 2.56 10.25 23.00
CA GLU A 851 2.31 10.95 21.74
C GLU A 851 1.34 12.11 21.91
N ALA A 852 0.21 11.92 22.59
CA ALA A 852 -0.73 13.00 22.89
C ALA A 852 -0.06 14.15 23.67
N GLN A 853 0.78 13.84 24.65
CA GLN A 853 1.54 14.83 25.41
C GLN A 853 2.57 15.56 24.54
N ARG A 854 3.27 14.83 23.65
CA ARG A 854 4.22 15.41 22.70
C ARG A 854 3.52 16.36 21.74
N LEU A 855 2.38 15.95 21.16
CA LEU A 855 1.60 16.77 20.24
C LEU A 855 1.03 18.01 20.94
N ALA A 856 0.48 17.87 22.13
CA ALA A 856 -0.02 19.00 22.92
C ALA A 856 1.09 20.01 23.28
N ALA A 857 2.30 19.52 23.63
CA ALA A 857 3.45 20.37 23.91
C ALA A 857 3.93 21.12 22.66
N LEU A 858 3.92 20.47 21.50
CA LEU A 858 4.26 21.11 20.22
C LEU A 858 3.20 22.15 19.83
N GLY A 859 1.91 21.83 19.93
CA GLY A 859 0.83 22.77 19.64
C GLY A 859 0.86 24.03 20.52
N ALA A 860 1.16 23.88 21.80
CA ALA A 860 1.28 24.99 22.72
C ALA A 860 2.48 25.92 22.42
N ARG A 861 3.55 25.40 21.78
CA ARG A 861 4.77 26.15 21.48
C ARG A 861 4.72 26.93 20.18
N ASN A 862 4.27 26.32 19.10
CA ASN A 862 4.37 26.90 17.75
C ASN A 862 3.10 26.81 16.88
N GLY A 863 1.98 26.31 17.42
CA GLY A 863 0.76 26.13 16.63
C GLY A 863 0.91 25.14 15.46
N SER A 864 1.98 24.30 15.46
CA SER A 864 2.27 23.36 14.35
C SER A 864 1.48 22.08 14.42
N VAL A 865 0.68 21.91 15.45
CA VAL A 865 -0.19 20.76 15.67
C VAL A 865 -1.61 21.28 15.84
N ARG A 866 -2.52 20.76 15.02
CA ARG A 866 -3.94 21.13 15.10
C ARG A 866 -4.56 20.56 16.38
N GLU A 867 -5.53 21.27 16.94
CA GLU A 867 -6.26 20.83 18.13
C GLU A 867 -6.97 19.50 17.88
N ASP A 868 -7.55 19.31 16.70
CA ASP A 868 -8.23 18.07 16.28
C ASP A 868 -7.29 16.86 16.21
N GLU A 869 -6.00 17.04 15.88
CA GLU A 869 -5.01 15.96 15.89
C GLU A 869 -4.71 15.48 17.32
N VAL A 870 -4.58 16.40 18.28
CA VAL A 870 -4.36 16.07 19.70
C VAL A 870 -5.60 15.38 20.28
N GLU A 871 -6.77 15.88 19.93
CA GLU A 871 -8.06 15.32 20.37
C GLU A 871 -8.26 13.90 19.81
N ALA A 872 -7.97 13.70 18.52
CA ALA A 872 -8.05 12.39 17.88
C ALA A 872 -7.16 11.33 18.55
N VAL A 873 -5.91 11.67 18.92
CA VAL A 873 -5.02 10.75 19.63
C VAL A 873 -5.54 10.47 21.05
N SER A 874 -6.10 11.47 21.72
CA SER A 874 -6.67 11.31 23.06
C SER A 874 -7.93 10.43 23.04
N GLN A 875 -8.75 10.59 22.01
CA GLN A 875 -9.92 9.76 21.77
C GLN A 875 -9.51 8.31 21.45
N LEU A 876 -8.52 8.13 20.53
CA LEU A 876 -7.97 6.81 20.22
C LEU A 876 -7.46 6.10 21.46
N LEU A 877 -6.74 6.79 22.35
CA LEU A 877 -6.27 6.25 23.62
C LEU A 877 -7.44 5.71 24.48
N THR A 878 -8.52 6.47 24.58
CA THR A 878 -9.69 6.10 25.39
C THR A 878 -10.41 4.89 24.78
N GLU A 879 -10.72 4.95 23.48
CA GLU A 879 -11.42 3.87 22.77
C GLU A 879 -10.62 2.57 22.77
N THR A 880 -9.29 2.65 22.58
CA THR A 880 -8.42 1.48 22.61
C THR A 880 -8.43 0.81 23.98
N LYS A 881 -8.39 1.58 25.07
CA LYS A 881 -8.47 1.04 26.42
C LYS A 881 -9.84 0.41 26.72
N ASP A 882 -10.90 1.06 26.28
CA ASP A 882 -12.27 0.57 26.51
C ASP A 882 -12.50 -0.74 25.73
N ALA A 883 -11.99 -0.83 24.51
CA ALA A 883 -12.01 -2.06 23.72
C ALA A 883 -11.24 -3.18 24.44
N MET A 884 -9.99 -2.91 24.87
CA MET A 884 -9.16 -3.91 25.55
C MET A 884 -9.75 -4.42 26.87
N ALA A 885 -10.49 -3.59 27.59
CA ALA A 885 -11.17 -4.00 28.82
C ALA A 885 -12.26 -5.08 28.56
N ARG A 886 -12.73 -5.21 27.33
CA ARG A 886 -13.71 -6.22 26.88
C ARG A 886 -13.03 -7.50 26.35
N ALA A 887 -11.70 -7.60 26.39
CA ALA A 887 -10.98 -8.76 25.88
C ALA A 887 -11.31 -10.04 26.66
N GLU A 888 -11.65 -11.09 25.93
CA GLU A 888 -12.02 -12.41 26.48
C GLU A 888 -11.24 -13.54 25.81
N PRO A 889 -11.02 -14.66 26.49
CA PRO A 889 -10.39 -15.80 25.87
C PRO A 889 -11.38 -16.48 24.91
N ARG A 890 -10.95 -16.69 23.67
CA ARG A 890 -11.69 -17.49 22.69
C ARG A 890 -10.98 -18.81 22.44
N LEU A 891 -11.69 -19.91 22.65
CA LEU A 891 -11.22 -21.26 22.35
C LEU A 891 -11.19 -21.46 20.83
N GLN A 892 -10.02 -21.58 20.25
CA GLN A 892 -9.78 -21.71 18.81
C GLN A 892 -9.62 -23.17 18.35
N GLY A 893 -9.21 -24.04 19.24
CA GLY A 893 -9.03 -25.44 18.87
C GLY A 893 -8.80 -26.36 20.05
N ILE A 894 -9.23 -27.62 19.88
CA ILE A 894 -9.05 -28.72 20.86
C ILE A 894 -8.47 -29.93 20.15
N ARG A 895 -7.44 -30.52 20.74
CA ARG A 895 -6.91 -31.82 20.31
C ARG A 895 -6.82 -32.77 21.50
N VAL A 896 -7.47 -33.95 21.41
CA VAL A 896 -7.34 -35.03 22.40
C VAL A 896 -6.31 -36.03 21.90
N VAL A 897 -5.30 -36.33 22.72
CA VAL A 897 -4.23 -37.26 22.37
C VAL A 897 -4.18 -38.43 23.36
N VAL A 898 -4.34 -39.65 22.86
CA VAL A 898 -4.34 -40.86 23.66
C VAL A 898 -3.02 -41.62 23.49
N ALA A 899 -2.33 -41.89 24.57
CA ALA A 899 -1.11 -42.70 24.55
C ALA A 899 -1.42 -44.19 24.46
N THR A 900 -0.81 -44.87 23.49
CA THR A 900 -1.03 -46.30 23.21
C THR A 900 0.25 -47.14 23.34
#